data_2d932206d94c2453299bb25fd61ecc3f
#
_entry.id   2d932206d94c2453299bb25fd61ecc3f
#
_cell.length_a   1.000
_cell.length_b   1.000
_cell.length_c   1.000
_cell.angle_alpha   90.00
_cell.angle_beta   90.00
_cell.angle_gamma   90.00
#
_symmetry.space_group_name_H-M   'P 1'
#
loop_
_entity.id
_entity.type
_entity.pdbx_description
1 polymer ?
#
loop_
_entity_poly.entity_id
_entity_poly.type
_entity_poly.pdbx_seq_one_letter_code
_entity_poly.pdbx_strand_id
1 'polypeptide(L)'
;MALRDARKNFFRLLLFSASLVSGIMAVVAISSLNYNLRDDLDRNARELLGADMVVNGNKKFDSVTRVTFDSTRLKQAQAAELSSMALFLPANQSRLVRLMAISGEYPFYGQIETMPADAEENFRVKSSALIDESLAVQYQVNPGDSIKLGNKQFQVSGFVRKFPGASGILQTFTPSVYINYQDLDSTGLVQFGSRVTFRRYFEIQRAEDVSVVKEKLMPRMKQRGFSIESVEDRKAGLGRAFGSVYRFFSLLSFIALILGCIGVASSVSIYAKEKKSQVATLRCLGATGWQTFGIYFIQISLIGFLSSIIGALLGAVIQQLIPVVFKDFIPNEVTINFSLAAVLEGLVTGIIVSMLFSAWPLLQVRLISPLSVLREDAAATKRISGAVWLVTALIILFPVLIAFYQTKQILTGVFFSAGIIVALLALWGTAEVLLRSVRKFFPQSAGFVFRYALASLFRPGNQTRLLVVTIGLGAFILSTLNIIQSSLLNQTEFSGNKNQPNTILFDIQSDQKDAVTELLSEFNHPVNQLVPIVTCRLSAVKGRRVEDLRADSTLEIPEWALTREYRVTYRDTLSDSEKLVEGQVQSFKHALDSIHLTISEDFQNTLHVTVGDTLLFDLQGVPVQTVISGIRKVEWPKNPPNFIFVFPSGVMEAAPQTWVLTTRVPEGNELARFQQAVVKEFPNVSLIDLSLVLSTINAIFDKVGAVVRFLVLFSLLTGLIVLAGTVVNSRFSRIREYVLLRTLGASGKQILRITLIEYAYLGLFSTITGLLLAFISGFIVCTWFFEVKLRADYVQLVLLTCTIVLITTVIGWFNSRSVLRVNPIESIRS
;
A
#
# COMPACT_ATOMS: atom_id res chain seq x y z
N MET A 1 -43.79 -16.96 15.96
CA MET A 1 -44.26 -16.18 14.79
C MET A 1 -43.11 -15.84 13.84
N ALA A 2 -42.02 -15.30 14.33
CA ALA A 2 -40.81 -14.94 13.52
C ALA A 2 -40.26 -16.11 12.69
N LEU A 3 -40.02 -17.29 13.25
CA LEU A 3 -39.53 -18.49 12.55
C LEU A 3 -40.49 -19.00 11.46
N ARG A 4 -41.80 -18.92 11.72
CA ARG A 4 -42.82 -19.38 10.76
C ARG A 4 -42.94 -18.44 9.56
N ASP A 5 -42.74 -17.15 9.73
CA ASP A 5 -42.69 -16.16 8.68
C ASP A 5 -41.38 -16.22 7.90
N ALA A 6 -40.24 -16.49 8.58
CA ALA A 6 -38.95 -16.69 7.96
C ALA A 6 -38.96 -17.84 6.94
N ARG A 7 -39.57 -18.97 7.29
CA ARG A 7 -39.68 -20.15 6.40
C ARG A 7 -40.51 -19.82 5.13
N LYS A 8 -41.55 -19.00 5.25
CA LYS A 8 -42.41 -18.59 4.13
C LYS A 8 -41.72 -17.57 3.18
N ASN A 9 -40.78 -16.79 3.68
CA ASN A 9 -40.04 -15.75 2.95
C ASN A 9 -38.56 -16.07 2.74
N PHE A 10 -38.19 -17.35 2.74
CA PHE A 10 -36.82 -17.84 2.73
C PHE A 10 -35.94 -17.19 1.62
N PHE A 11 -36.39 -17.16 0.39
CA PHE A 11 -35.62 -16.60 -0.73
C PHE A 11 -35.29 -15.10 -0.56
N ARG A 12 -36.15 -14.33 0.10
CA ARG A 12 -35.94 -12.90 0.33
C ARG A 12 -34.92 -12.66 1.43
N LEU A 13 -35.03 -13.45 2.49
CA LEU A 13 -34.09 -13.43 3.60
C LEU A 13 -32.73 -13.98 3.17
N LEU A 14 -32.67 -14.87 2.20
CA LEU A 14 -31.44 -15.38 1.60
C LEU A 14 -30.67 -14.28 0.86
N LEU A 15 -31.34 -13.35 0.15
CA LEU A 15 -30.68 -12.21 -0.49
C LEU A 15 -30.08 -11.22 0.53
N PHE A 16 -30.79 -10.99 1.63
CA PHE A 16 -30.27 -10.24 2.77
C PHE A 16 -29.03 -10.94 3.35
N SER A 17 -29.15 -12.25 3.61
CA SER A 17 -28.04 -13.06 4.11
C SER A 17 -26.83 -13.04 3.18
N ALA A 18 -27.05 -13.17 1.85
CA ALA A 18 -25.96 -13.19 0.87
C ALA A 18 -25.16 -11.88 0.88
N SER A 19 -25.83 -10.72 0.96
CA SER A 19 -25.15 -9.42 1.05
C SER A 19 -24.31 -9.30 2.32
N LEU A 20 -24.86 -9.74 3.46
CA LEU A 20 -24.16 -9.69 4.73
C LEU A 20 -23.01 -10.68 4.79
N VAL A 21 -23.25 -11.91 4.35
CA VAL A 21 -22.21 -12.98 4.25
C VAL A 21 -21.05 -12.51 3.39
N SER A 22 -21.32 -11.96 2.20
CA SER A 22 -20.27 -11.48 1.29
C SER A 22 -19.47 -10.32 1.89
N GLY A 23 -20.14 -9.38 2.55
CA GLY A 23 -19.47 -8.26 3.21
C GLY A 23 -18.55 -8.70 4.36
N ILE A 24 -19.05 -9.59 5.25
CA ILE A 24 -18.26 -10.09 6.38
C ILE A 24 -17.13 -11.01 5.90
N MET A 25 -17.39 -11.86 4.93
CA MET A 25 -16.40 -12.73 4.31
C MET A 25 -15.21 -11.88 3.78
N ALA A 26 -15.48 -10.77 3.10
CA ALA A 26 -14.46 -9.87 2.61
C ALA A 26 -13.69 -9.20 3.77
N VAL A 27 -14.39 -8.70 4.77
CA VAL A 27 -13.76 -8.09 5.96
C VAL A 27 -12.83 -9.08 6.64
N VAL A 28 -13.29 -10.30 6.94
CA VAL A 28 -12.47 -11.31 7.61
C VAL A 28 -11.25 -11.70 6.78
N ALA A 29 -11.42 -11.94 5.48
CA ALA A 29 -10.31 -12.30 4.59
C ALA A 29 -9.23 -11.20 4.52
N ILE A 30 -9.65 -9.94 4.39
CA ILE A 30 -8.73 -8.79 4.27
C ILE A 30 -8.10 -8.46 5.63
N SER A 31 -8.88 -8.42 6.72
CA SER A 31 -8.36 -8.17 8.07
C SER A 31 -7.37 -9.26 8.50
N SER A 32 -7.65 -10.51 8.16
CA SER A 32 -6.77 -11.62 8.47
C SER A 32 -5.41 -11.51 7.75
N LEU A 33 -5.42 -11.15 6.47
CA LEU A 33 -4.18 -10.88 5.74
C LEU A 33 -3.39 -9.72 6.39
N ASN A 34 -4.08 -8.66 6.79
CA ASN A 34 -3.46 -7.52 7.47
C ASN A 34 -2.83 -7.92 8.83
N TYR A 35 -3.52 -8.75 9.62
CA TYR A 35 -2.98 -9.28 10.89
C TYR A 35 -1.76 -10.16 10.66
N ASN A 36 -1.82 -11.10 9.70
CA ASN A 36 -0.70 -11.98 9.40
C ASN A 36 0.53 -11.22 8.92
N LEU A 37 0.36 -10.24 8.03
CA LEU A 37 1.47 -9.40 7.58
C LEU A 37 2.11 -8.61 8.72
N ARG A 38 1.32 -8.11 9.68
CA ARG A 38 1.85 -7.43 10.86
C ARG A 38 2.59 -8.39 11.79
N ASP A 39 2.02 -9.55 12.04
CA ASP A 39 2.62 -10.58 12.89
C ASP A 39 3.95 -11.09 12.29
N ASP A 40 3.99 -11.31 10.99
CA ASP A 40 5.22 -11.66 10.26
C ASP A 40 6.29 -10.57 10.36
N LEU A 41 5.90 -9.29 10.20
CA LEU A 41 6.85 -8.19 10.38
C LEU A 41 7.38 -8.13 11.81
N ASP A 42 6.52 -8.41 12.79
CA ASP A 42 6.90 -8.41 14.20
C ASP A 42 7.87 -9.55 14.53
N ARG A 43 7.67 -10.72 13.95
CA ARG A 43 8.58 -11.88 14.08
C ARG A 43 9.88 -11.64 13.31
N ASN A 44 9.76 -11.26 12.05
CA ASN A 44 10.92 -11.08 11.17
C ASN A 44 11.79 -9.88 11.58
N ALA A 45 11.24 -8.85 12.24
CA ALA A 45 12.03 -7.71 12.69
C ALA A 45 13.14 -8.12 13.70
N ARG A 46 12.87 -9.08 14.57
CA ARG A 46 13.89 -9.66 15.48
C ARG A 46 14.93 -10.47 14.73
N GLU A 47 14.49 -11.35 13.83
CA GLU A 47 15.42 -12.13 13.00
C GLU A 47 16.24 -11.23 12.07
N LEU A 48 15.61 -10.20 11.48
CA LEU A 48 16.29 -9.22 10.61
C LEU A 48 17.31 -8.35 11.35
N LEU A 49 17.19 -8.15 12.64
CA LEU A 49 18.20 -7.49 13.45
C LEU A 49 19.20 -8.51 14.02
N GLY A 50 18.79 -9.77 14.19
CA GLY A 50 19.53 -10.83 14.86
C GLY A 50 19.79 -10.58 16.35
N ALA A 51 19.15 -9.53 16.93
CA ALA A 51 19.32 -9.05 18.30
C ALA A 51 18.11 -8.22 18.71
N ASP A 52 18.00 -7.84 20.01
CA ASP A 52 16.96 -6.89 20.46
C ASP A 52 17.39 -5.44 20.28
N MET A 53 18.67 -5.17 20.33
CA MET A 53 19.26 -3.84 20.17
C MET A 53 20.64 -3.93 19.56
N VAL A 54 20.99 -2.97 18.72
CA VAL A 54 22.34 -2.83 18.14
C VAL A 54 22.83 -1.38 18.31
N VAL A 55 24.11 -1.25 18.69
CA VAL A 55 24.82 0.04 18.69
C VAL A 55 25.77 0.04 17.51
N ASN A 56 25.63 1.02 16.61
CA ASN A 56 26.39 1.15 15.38
C ASN A 56 27.31 2.37 15.44
N GLY A 57 28.50 2.26 14.85
CA GLY A 57 29.42 3.38 14.70
C GLY A 57 30.47 3.17 13.63
N ASN A 58 30.99 4.27 13.11
CA ASN A 58 32.03 4.28 12.06
C ASN A 58 33.45 4.22 12.61
N LYS A 59 33.60 4.05 13.93
CA LYS A 59 34.90 3.93 14.63
C LYS A 59 34.85 2.80 15.65
N LYS A 60 36.01 2.21 15.94
CA LYS A 60 36.09 1.17 16.98
C LYS A 60 35.60 1.75 18.33
N PHE A 61 34.88 0.92 19.09
CA PHE A 61 34.43 1.30 20.44
C PHE A 61 35.65 1.47 21.36
N ASP A 62 35.76 2.64 21.97
CA ASP A 62 36.84 2.96 22.93
C ASP A 62 36.66 2.20 24.26
N SER A 63 37.66 2.23 25.11
CA SER A 63 37.68 1.50 26.39
C SER A 63 36.49 1.93 27.29
N VAL A 64 36.18 3.23 27.34
CA VAL A 64 35.07 3.76 28.16
C VAL A 64 33.74 3.27 27.65
N THR A 65 33.55 3.22 26.33
CA THR A 65 32.31 2.70 25.73
C THR A 65 32.17 1.20 26.01
N ARG A 66 33.26 0.42 25.91
CA ARG A 66 33.25 -1.01 26.24
C ARG A 66 32.87 -1.24 27.70
N VAL A 67 33.45 -0.51 28.66
CA VAL A 67 33.09 -0.59 30.08
C VAL A 67 31.61 -0.25 30.29
N THR A 68 31.07 0.72 29.53
CA THR A 68 29.64 1.05 29.57
C THR A 68 28.79 -0.12 29.10
N PHE A 69 29.18 -0.81 28.05
CA PHE A 69 28.49 -2.02 27.56
C PHE A 69 28.57 -3.16 28.58
N ASP A 70 29.75 -3.42 29.13
CA ASP A 70 29.96 -4.51 30.10
C ASP A 70 29.20 -4.25 31.41
N SER A 71 28.99 -2.97 31.78
CA SER A 71 28.17 -2.61 32.95
C SER A 71 26.69 -2.98 32.81
N THR A 72 26.18 -3.20 31.59
CA THR A 72 24.79 -3.64 31.37
C THR A 72 24.55 -5.10 31.79
N ARG A 73 25.60 -5.92 31.90
CA ARG A 73 25.53 -7.38 32.17
C ARG A 73 24.64 -8.16 31.19
N LEU A 74 24.39 -7.61 30.03
CA LEU A 74 23.62 -8.24 28.97
C LEU A 74 24.51 -9.16 28.14
N LYS A 75 23.93 -10.18 27.53
CA LYS A 75 24.63 -11.00 26.53
C LYS A 75 24.94 -10.16 25.31
N GLN A 76 26.17 -10.22 24.81
CA GLN A 76 26.68 -9.32 23.80
C GLN A 76 27.42 -10.07 22.71
N ALA A 77 27.34 -9.55 21.50
CA ALA A 77 28.17 -9.96 20.38
C ALA A 77 28.65 -8.72 19.61
N GLN A 78 29.71 -8.85 18.87
CA GLN A 78 30.24 -7.74 18.08
C GLN A 78 30.43 -8.14 16.63
N ALA A 79 30.28 -7.17 15.75
CA ALA A 79 30.62 -7.34 14.36
C ALA A 79 31.27 -6.08 13.80
N ALA A 80 32.00 -6.27 12.69
CA ALA A 80 32.46 -5.19 11.85
C ALA A 80 32.09 -5.50 10.40
N GLU A 81 31.57 -4.51 9.71
CA GLU A 81 31.13 -4.61 8.32
C GLU A 81 31.90 -3.60 7.46
N LEU A 82 32.45 -4.06 6.35
CA LEU A 82 33.12 -3.24 5.35
C LEU A 82 32.98 -3.86 3.97
N SER A 83 33.18 -3.05 2.94
CA SER A 83 33.28 -3.55 1.56
C SER A 83 34.76 -3.77 1.22
N SER A 84 35.10 -4.91 0.65
CA SER A 84 36.45 -5.24 0.25
C SER A 84 36.45 -6.11 -1.01
N MET A 85 37.59 -6.12 -1.72
CA MET A 85 37.81 -7.08 -2.80
C MET A 85 38.20 -8.43 -2.20
N ALA A 86 37.51 -9.49 -2.62
CA ALA A 86 37.86 -10.87 -2.33
C ALA A 86 38.41 -11.52 -3.61
N LEU A 87 39.60 -12.14 -3.50
CA LEU A 87 40.19 -12.93 -4.57
C LEU A 87 39.83 -14.39 -4.36
N PHE A 88 39.11 -14.98 -5.29
CA PHE A 88 38.74 -16.40 -5.31
C PHE A 88 39.85 -17.17 -6.03
N LEU A 89 40.72 -17.88 -5.27
CA LEU A 89 41.91 -18.54 -5.82
C LEU A 89 41.60 -19.61 -6.87
N PRO A 90 40.55 -20.44 -6.75
CA PRO A 90 40.21 -21.42 -7.79
C PRO A 90 39.95 -20.81 -9.15
N ALA A 91 39.19 -19.70 -9.19
CA ALA A 91 38.87 -18.99 -10.42
C ALA A 91 39.91 -17.93 -10.80
N ASN A 92 40.85 -17.59 -9.91
CA ASN A 92 41.77 -16.47 -10.02
C ASN A 92 41.11 -15.14 -10.41
N GLN A 93 39.89 -14.90 -9.82
CA GLN A 93 39.10 -13.72 -10.07
C GLN A 93 38.82 -12.99 -8.78
N SER A 94 38.73 -11.65 -8.88
CA SER A 94 38.38 -10.78 -7.74
C SER A 94 36.99 -10.21 -7.89
N ARG A 95 36.28 -10.08 -6.74
CA ARG A 95 35.02 -9.44 -6.69
C ARG A 95 34.87 -8.57 -5.45
N LEU A 96 34.13 -7.45 -5.58
CA LEU A 96 33.73 -6.64 -4.45
C LEU A 96 32.67 -7.41 -3.64
N VAL A 97 32.99 -7.66 -2.36
CA VAL A 97 32.14 -8.38 -1.42
C VAL A 97 31.89 -7.54 -0.17
N ARG A 98 30.82 -7.81 0.50
CA ARG A 98 30.56 -7.30 1.84
C ARG A 98 31.19 -8.22 2.85
N LEU A 99 32.29 -7.79 3.44
CA LEU A 99 32.99 -8.54 4.49
C LEU A 99 32.29 -8.25 5.84
N MET A 100 31.84 -9.29 6.50
CA MET A 100 31.25 -9.25 7.83
C MET A 100 32.07 -10.10 8.80
N ALA A 101 32.80 -9.43 9.68
CA ALA A 101 33.57 -10.06 10.73
C ALA A 101 32.72 -10.15 12.00
N ILE A 102 32.52 -11.36 12.57
CA ILE A 102 31.56 -11.62 13.65
C ILE A 102 32.24 -12.32 14.80
N SER A 103 31.83 -12.00 16.04
CA SER A 103 32.22 -12.73 17.23
C SER A 103 31.05 -12.97 18.17
N GLY A 104 31.23 -13.91 19.08
CA GLY A 104 30.21 -14.29 20.03
C GLY A 104 29.15 -15.21 19.44
N GLU A 105 27.97 -15.22 20.05
CA GLU A 105 26.85 -16.07 19.66
C GLU A 105 25.86 -15.37 18.70
N TYR A 106 26.26 -14.30 18.03
CA TYR A 106 25.43 -13.67 17.03
C TYR A 106 25.22 -14.58 15.81
N PRO A 107 24.01 -14.71 15.28
CA PRO A 107 22.76 -14.04 15.69
C PRO A 107 22.13 -14.68 16.92
N PHE A 108 21.50 -13.88 17.81
CA PHE A 108 20.75 -14.39 18.96
C PHE A 108 19.37 -14.91 18.57
N TYR A 109 18.83 -14.43 17.43
CA TYR A 109 17.55 -14.85 16.87
C TYR A 109 17.71 -15.26 15.41
N GLY A 110 17.04 -16.39 15.07
CA GLY A 110 17.21 -17.06 13.79
C GLY A 110 18.42 -18.00 13.79
N GLN A 111 18.58 -18.73 12.69
CA GLN A 111 19.69 -19.67 12.49
C GLN A 111 20.42 -19.33 11.21
N ILE A 112 21.74 -19.54 11.20
CA ILE A 112 22.54 -19.44 9.99
C ILE A 112 22.36 -20.76 9.23
N GLU A 113 21.76 -20.70 8.05
CA GLU A 113 21.63 -21.89 7.20
C GLU A 113 22.88 -22.04 6.34
N THR A 114 23.68 -23.08 6.59
CA THR A 114 24.93 -23.34 5.86
C THR A 114 24.86 -24.66 5.10
N MET A 115 25.71 -24.78 4.10
CA MET A 115 25.98 -25.99 3.35
C MET A 115 27.52 -26.23 3.27
N PRO A 116 28.07 -27.29 3.85
CA PRO A 116 27.40 -28.29 4.72
C PRO A 116 26.88 -27.71 6.05
N ALA A 117 26.00 -28.44 6.76
CA ALA A 117 25.34 -27.96 7.98
C ALA A 117 26.31 -27.68 9.16
N ASP A 118 27.43 -28.37 9.23
CA ASP A 118 28.49 -28.20 10.22
C ASP A 118 29.43 -27.02 9.94
N ALA A 119 29.26 -26.34 8.80
CA ALA A 119 30.16 -25.25 8.40
C ALA A 119 30.10 -24.06 9.36
N GLU A 120 28.94 -23.81 10.05
CA GLU A 120 28.81 -22.79 11.06
C GLU A 120 29.71 -23.04 12.28
N GLU A 121 29.75 -24.26 12.78
CA GLU A 121 30.61 -24.64 13.92
C GLU A 121 32.07 -24.48 13.57
N ASN A 122 32.47 -24.98 12.39
CA ASN A 122 33.83 -24.86 11.87
C ASN A 122 34.27 -23.39 11.71
N PHE A 123 33.37 -22.52 11.24
CA PHE A 123 33.60 -21.09 11.11
C PHE A 123 33.82 -20.39 12.46
N ARG A 124 33.11 -20.80 13.51
CA ARG A 124 33.26 -20.18 14.84
C ARG A 124 34.55 -20.57 15.57
N VAL A 125 35.06 -21.76 15.31
CA VAL A 125 36.22 -22.32 16.02
C VAL A 125 37.53 -22.11 15.25
N LYS A 126 37.51 -22.23 13.91
CA LYS A 126 38.70 -22.14 13.05
C LYS A 126 38.76 -20.76 12.36
N SER A 127 39.97 -20.34 12.00
CA SER A 127 40.21 -19.16 11.15
C SER A 127 39.82 -19.47 9.70
N SER A 128 38.52 -19.56 9.43
CA SER A 128 37.95 -19.91 8.13
C SER A 128 36.89 -18.87 7.70
N ALA A 129 36.44 -18.97 6.46
CA ALA A 129 35.43 -18.09 5.93
C ALA A 129 34.17 -18.87 5.51
N LEU A 130 33.00 -18.25 5.72
CA LEU A 130 31.78 -18.65 5.04
C LEU A 130 31.52 -17.66 3.90
N ILE A 131 31.08 -18.16 2.75
CA ILE A 131 30.75 -17.32 1.59
C ILE A 131 29.30 -17.51 1.21
N ASP A 132 28.70 -16.48 0.61
CA ASP A 132 27.37 -16.57 0.05
C ASP A 132 27.29 -17.66 -1.03
N GLU A 133 26.20 -18.45 -1.07
CA GLU A 133 26.01 -19.52 -2.06
C GLU A 133 26.14 -19.01 -3.50
N SER A 134 25.74 -17.77 -3.77
CA SER A 134 25.86 -17.14 -5.08
C SER A 134 27.33 -16.99 -5.54
N LEU A 135 28.23 -16.67 -4.61
CA LEU A 135 29.66 -16.60 -4.90
C LEU A 135 30.24 -17.99 -5.19
N ALA A 136 29.80 -19.00 -4.44
CA ALA A 136 30.26 -20.38 -4.66
C ALA A 136 29.91 -20.88 -6.07
N VAL A 137 28.67 -20.65 -6.49
CA VAL A 137 28.20 -21.01 -7.83
C VAL A 137 28.91 -20.20 -8.91
N GLN A 138 29.06 -18.89 -8.72
CA GLN A 138 29.65 -18.01 -9.72
C GLN A 138 31.15 -18.28 -9.96
N TYR A 139 31.92 -18.57 -8.91
CA TYR A 139 33.36 -18.75 -8.97
C TYR A 139 33.80 -20.23 -8.81
N GLN A 140 32.86 -21.16 -8.84
CA GLN A 140 33.06 -22.61 -8.71
C GLN A 140 33.93 -22.97 -7.50
N VAL A 141 33.66 -22.31 -6.36
CA VAL A 141 34.38 -22.56 -5.11
C VAL A 141 33.71 -23.71 -4.36
N ASN A 142 34.53 -24.63 -3.84
CA ASN A 142 34.09 -25.74 -3.02
C ASN A 142 34.51 -25.57 -1.57
N PRO A 143 33.84 -26.21 -0.59
CA PRO A 143 34.33 -26.25 0.78
C PRO A 143 35.75 -26.86 0.81
N GLY A 144 36.69 -26.19 1.50
CA GLY A 144 38.10 -26.51 1.51
C GLY A 144 38.96 -25.64 0.60
N ASP A 145 38.39 -24.99 -0.39
CA ASP A 145 39.10 -24.03 -1.23
C ASP A 145 39.47 -22.76 -0.43
N SER A 146 40.35 -21.95 -1.04
CA SER A 146 40.87 -20.76 -0.36
C SER A 146 40.45 -19.48 -1.07
N ILE A 147 40.17 -18.45 -0.27
CA ILE A 147 39.94 -17.07 -0.70
C ILE A 147 40.92 -16.14 0.00
N LYS A 148 41.32 -15.06 -0.69
CA LYS A 148 42.22 -14.05 -0.11
C LYS A 148 41.45 -12.77 0.15
N LEU A 149 41.51 -12.25 1.38
CA LEU A 149 40.90 -11.00 1.84
C LEU A 149 42.02 -10.10 2.42
N GLY A 150 42.32 -9.03 1.71
CA GLY A 150 43.44 -8.18 2.06
C GLY A 150 44.76 -8.98 2.09
N ASN A 151 45.42 -8.98 3.23
CA ASN A 151 46.71 -9.66 3.42
C ASN A 151 46.59 -11.14 3.86
N LYS A 152 45.38 -11.61 4.20
CA LYS A 152 45.15 -12.94 4.77
C LYS A 152 44.39 -13.86 3.83
N GLN A 153 44.79 -15.12 3.79
CA GLN A 153 44.09 -16.20 3.09
C GLN A 153 43.23 -16.98 4.09
N PHE A 154 42.01 -17.29 3.67
CA PHE A 154 41.05 -18.05 4.45
C PHE A 154 40.60 -19.29 3.70
N GLN A 155 40.46 -20.40 4.41
CA GLN A 155 39.85 -21.60 3.86
C GLN A 155 38.33 -21.47 3.95
N VAL A 156 37.60 -21.78 2.90
CA VAL A 156 36.14 -21.77 2.87
C VAL A 156 35.62 -22.99 3.60
N SER A 157 34.92 -22.79 4.74
CA SER A 157 34.29 -23.87 5.49
C SER A 157 32.95 -24.31 4.92
N GLY A 158 32.25 -23.40 4.21
CA GLY A 158 30.97 -23.69 3.57
C GLY A 158 30.26 -22.45 3.00
N PHE A 159 29.03 -22.65 2.58
CA PHE A 159 28.20 -21.64 1.93
C PHE A 159 27.06 -21.25 2.83
N VAL A 160 26.69 -19.96 2.80
CA VAL A 160 25.56 -19.41 3.54
C VAL A 160 24.39 -19.28 2.58
N ARG A 161 23.26 -19.90 2.91
CA ARG A 161 21.97 -19.75 2.24
C ARG A 161 21.12 -18.67 2.87
N LYS A 162 21.09 -18.65 4.20
CA LYS A 162 20.34 -17.69 4.98
C LYS A 162 21.18 -17.20 6.15
N PHE A 163 21.26 -15.89 6.31
CA PHE A 163 21.92 -15.25 7.45
C PHE A 163 20.96 -14.26 8.09
N PRO A 164 20.58 -14.44 9.38
CA PRO A 164 19.76 -13.46 10.10
C PRO A 164 20.46 -12.09 10.13
N GLY A 165 19.68 -11.02 9.94
CA GLY A 165 20.25 -9.68 9.87
C GLY A 165 20.74 -9.24 8.49
N ALA A 166 20.88 -10.15 7.54
CA ALA A 166 21.09 -9.80 6.15
C ALA A 166 19.74 -9.74 5.43
N SER A 167 19.29 -8.56 5.03
CA SER A 167 18.07 -8.42 4.22
C SER A 167 18.33 -8.95 2.81
N GLY A 168 17.53 -9.94 2.37
CA GLY A 168 17.73 -10.67 1.11
C GLY A 168 17.91 -9.80 -0.13
N ILE A 169 17.29 -8.62 -0.17
CA ILE A 169 17.45 -7.66 -1.26
C ILE A 169 18.88 -7.09 -1.31
N LEU A 170 19.45 -6.72 -0.16
CA LEU A 170 20.81 -6.15 -0.10
C LEU A 170 21.92 -7.21 -0.31
N GLN A 171 21.70 -8.46 0.05
CA GLN A 171 22.64 -9.56 -0.23
C GLN A 171 22.82 -9.79 -1.73
N THR A 172 21.76 -9.58 -2.49
CA THR A 172 21.78 -9.72 -3.95
C THR A 172 22.74 -8.71 -4.61
N PHE A 173 22.93 -7.53 -4.00
CA PHE A 173 23.81 -6.48 -4.55
C PHE A 173 25.28 -6.71 -4.30
N THR A 174 25.59 -7.05 -3.07
CA THR A 174 26.97 -7.26 -2.64
C THR A 174 26.98 -8.54 -1.82
N PRO A 175 27.26 -9.66 -2.46
CA PRO A 175 27.31 -10.95 -1.77
C PRO A 175 28.29 -10.89 -0.61
N SER A 176 27.97 -11.59 0.46
CA SER A 176 28.68 -11.47 1.72
C SER A 176 29.71 -12.55 1.89
N VAL A 177 30.82 -12.20 2.54
CA VAL A 177 31.82 -13.11 3.06
C VAL A 177 31.86 -12.89 4.57
N TYR A 178 31.80 -13.97 5.33
CA TYR A 178 31.82 -13.94 6.79
C TYR A 178 33.13 -14.50 7.32
N ILE A 179 33.77 -13.79 8.25
CA ILE A 179 34.98 -14.21 8.94
C ILE A 179 34.85 -14.04 10.47
N ASN A 180 35.71 -14.68 11.23
CA ASN A 180 35.78 -14.43 12.66
C ASN A 180 36.29 -13.02 12.93
N TYR A 181 35.71 -12.30 13.90
CA TYR A 181 36.09 -10.92 14.24
C TYR A 181 37.55 -10.82 14.69
N GLN A 182 38.10 -11.88 15.32
CA GLN A 182 39.51 -11.95 15.73
C GLN A 182 40.48 -11.87 14.56
N ASP A 183 40.05 -12.31 13.39
CA ASP A 183 40.90 -12.33 12.20
C ASP A 183 40.91 -11.02 11.44
N LEU A 184 39.97 -10.09 11.76
CA LEU A 184 39.78 -8.84 11.02
C LEU A 184 41.05 -7.98 10.97
N ASP A 185 41.74 -7.81 12.09
CA ASP A 185 42.93 -6.96 12.14
C ASP A 185 44.08 -7.59 11.31
N SER A 186 44.16 -8.93 11.19
CA SER A 186 45.15 -9.64 10.39
C SER A 186 44.93 -9.51 8.87
N THR A 187 43.74 -9.13 8.43
CA THR A 187 43.49 -8.86 6.99
C THR A 187 44.13 -7.56 6.50
N GLY A 188 44.50 -6.65 7.40
CA GLY A 188 45.02 -5.32 7.05
C GLY A 188 44.01 -4.38 6.38
N LEU A 189 42.74 -4.74 6.36
CA LEU A 189 41.69 -3.96 5.70
C LEU A 189 41.18 -2.75 6.53
N VAL A 190 41.39 -2.80 7.86
CA VAL A 190 41.01 -1.74 8.77
C VAL A 190 42.17 -0.79 8.97
N GLN A 191 42.22 0.26 8.16
CA GLN A 191 43.25 1.29 8.20
C GLN A 191 42.65 2.65 8.47
N PHE A 192 43.50 3.67 8.70
CA PHE A 192 43.02 5.06 8.79
C PHE A 192 42.33 5.47 7.47
N GLY A 193 41.08 5.91 7.56
CA GLY A 193 40.26 6.26 6.38
C GLY A 193 39.40 5.12 5.84
N SER A 194 39.55 3.88 6.32
CA SER A 194 38.66 2.78 5.92
C SER A 194 37.24 3.01 6.40
N ARG A 195 36.27 2.80 5.53
CA ARG A 195 34.85 2.86 5.89
C ARG A 195 34.40 1.55 6.50
N VAL A 196 34.49 1.45 7.83
CA VAL A 196 34.07 0.28 8.60
C VAL A 196 32.94 0.65 9.53
N THR A 197 31.86 -0.13 9.52
CA THR A 197 30.79 -0.01 10.49
C THR A 197 30.98 -1.03 11.59
N PHE A 198 31.28 -0.58 12.80
CA PHE A 198 31.38 -1.42 13.98
C PHE A 198 30.03 -1.55 14.64
N ARG A 199 29.63 -2.77 15.02
CA ARG A 199 28.33 -3.07 15.62
C ARG A 199 28.52 -3.83 16.92
N ARG A 200 27.70 -3.48 17.92
CA ARG A 200 27.56 -4.23 19.16
C ARG A 200 26.11 -4.62 19.34
N TYR A 201 25.86 -5.92 19.34
CA TYR A 201 24.54 -6.52 19.48
C TYR A 201 24.27 -6.90 20.91
N PHE A 202 23.00 -6.76 21.35
CA PHE A 202 22.55 -7.06 22.70
C PHE A 202 21.33 -7.97 22.65
N GLU A 203 21.34 -9.02 23.46
CA GLU A 203 20.19 -9.85 23.78
C GLU A 203 19.56 -9.37 25.08
N ILE A 204 18.25 -9.06 25.07
CA ILE A 204 17.50 -8.54 26.19
C ILE A 204 16.28 -9.43 26.41
N GLN A 205 16.23 -10.13 27.55
CA GLN A 205 15.22 -11.18 27.80
C GLN A 205 13.78 -10.65 27.82
N ARG A 206 13.56 -9.38 28.20
CA ARG A 206 12.23 -8.78 28.29
C ARG A 206 12.14 -7.58 27.35
N ALA A 207 11.12 -7.58 26.49
CA ALA A 207 10.90 -6.50 25.53
C ALA A 207 10.73 -5.11 26.19
N GLU A 208 10.14 -5.05 27.38
CA GLU A 208 9.94 -3.82 28.15
C GLU A 208 11.26 -3.17 28.61
N ASP A 209 12.31 -3.99 28.82
CA ASP A 209 13.62 -3.53 29.24
C ASP A 209 14.40 -2.87 28.09
N VAL A 210 14.04 -3.13 26.81
CA VAL A 210 14.74 -2.61 25.63
C VAL A 210 14.68 -1.08 25.60
N SER A 211 13.50 -0.50 25.82
CA SER A 211 13.30 0.95 25.85
C SER A 211 14.09 1.61 26.99
N VAL A 212 14.09 0.99 28.17
CA VAL A 212 14.82 1.49 29.36
C VAL A 212 16.33 1.47 29.13
N VAL A 213 16.85 0.36 28.59
CA VAL A 213 18.29 0.23 28.26
C VAL A 213 18.66 1.23 27.17
N LYS A 214 17.84 1.37 26.14
CA LYS A 214 18.04 2.35 25.06
C LYS A 214 18.09 3.76 25.60
N GLU A 215 17.12 4.20 26.39
CA GLU A 215 17.08 5.54 26.95
C GLU A 215 18.29 5.83 27.85
N LYS A 216 18.75 4.86 28.61
CA LYS A 216 19.93 5.00 29.47
C LYS A 216 21.25 5.12 28.69
N LEU A 217 21.35 4.40 27.57
CA LEU A 217 22.55 4.39 26.73
C LEU A 217 22.58 5.53 25.70
N MET A 218 21.40 5.95 25.19
CA MET A 218 21.27 6.91 24.10
C MET A 218 22.08 8.20 24.29
N PRO A 219 22.01 8.94 25.44
CA PRO A 219 22.72 10.21 25.59
C PRO A 219 24.24 10.03 25.48
N ARG A 220 24.77 8.98 26.11
CA ARG A 220 26.22 8.68 26.11
C ARG A 220 26.72 8.23 24.74
N MET A 221 25.91 7.44 24.01
CA MET A 221 26.27 6.96 22.69
C MET A 221 26.20 8.07 21.65
N LYS A 222 25.14 8.89 21.70
CA LYS A 222 24.97 10.04 20.80
C LYS A 222 26.11 11.05 20.91
N GLN A 223 26.55 11.41 22.15
CA GLN A 223 27.70 12.29 22.35
C GLN A 223 29.02 11.76 21.74
N ARG A 224 29.12 10.46 21.56
CA ARG A 224 30.31 9.78 21.00
C ARG A 224 30.17 9.45 19.50
N GLY A 225 29.06 9.89 18.88
CA GLY A 225 28.79 9.64 17.47
C GLY A 225 28.38 8.19 17.14
N PHE A 226 27.80 7.48 18.11
CA PHE A 226 27.21 6.16 17.91
C PHE A 226 25.69 6.26 17.81
N SER A 227 25.09 5.43 16.97
CA SER A 227 23.62 5.31 16.84
C SER A 227 23.14 4.02 17.49
N ILE A 228 21.96 4.06 18.07
CA ILE A 228 21.30 2.88 18.64
C ILE A 228 20.07 2.57 17.81
N GLU A 229 19.94 1.33 17.40
CA GLU A 229 18.76 0.80 16.69
C GLU A 229 18.20 -0.36 17.51
N SER A 230 16.91 -0.31 17.81
CA SER A 230 16.16 -1.39 18.48
C SER A 230 15.26 -2.12 17.50
N VAL A 231 14.68 -3.24 17.94
CA VAL A 231 13.66 -3.96 17.16
C VAL A 231 12.48 -3.04 16.84
N GLU A 232 12.09 -2.15 17.76
CA GLU A 232 11.01 -1.17 17.55
C GLU A 232 11.36 -0.18 16.44
N ASP A 233 12.61 0.30 16.39
CA ASP A 233 13.06 1.20 15.32
C ASP A 233 13.05 0.50 13.96
N ARG A 234 13.46 -0.77 13.93
CA ARG A 234 13.43 -1.61 12.73
C ARG A 234 11.99 -1.87 12.28
N LYS A 235 11.08 -2.20 13.20
CA LYS A 235 9.64 -2.32 12.94
C LYS A 235 9.06 -1.02 12.39
N ALA A 236 9.39 0.13 12.99
CA ALA A 236 8.94 1.43 12.53
C ALA A 236 9.47 1.74 11.13
N GLY A 237 10.70 1.37 10.81
CA GLY A 237 11.31 1.50 9.49
C GLY A 237 10.57 0.67 8.45
N LEU A 238 10.39 -0.63 8.71
CA LEU A 238 9.63 -1.54 7.85
C LEU A 238 8.16 -1.13 7.74
N GLY A 239 7.54 -0.72 8.86
CA GLY A 239 6.16 -0.24 8.89
C GLY A 239 5.95 1.00 8.03
N ARG A 240 6.94 1.90 7.91
CA ARG A 240 6.88 3.04 6.97
C ARG A 240 6.93 2.60 5.51
N ALA A 241 7.79 1.64 5.20
CA ALA A 241 7.90 1.09 3.84
C ALA A 241 6.60 0.40 3.38
N PHE A 242 5.96 -0.37 4.26
CA PHE A 242 4.70 -1.06 3.96
C PHE A 242 3.44 -0.27 4.35
N GLY A 243 3.59 0.94 4.90
CA GLY A 243 2.49 1.75 5.42
C GLY A 243 1.39 2.03 4.39
N SER A 244 1.75 2.25 3.13
CA SER A 244 0.78 2.46 2.05
C SER A 244 -0.02 1.20 1.74
N VAL A 245 0.61 0.01 1.80
CA VAL A 245 -0.05 -1.28 1.60
C VAL A 245 -1.04 -1.56 2.74
N TYR A 246 -0.65 -1.32 3.99
CA TYR A 246 -1.56 -1.48 5.13
C TYR A 246 -2.74 -0.53 5.08
N ARG A 247 -2.51 0.74 4.74
CA ARG A 247 -3.57 1.72 4.53
C ARG A 247 -4.54 1.27 3.44
N PHE A 248 -4.02 0.71 2.36
CA PHE A 248 -4.82 0.20 1.26
C PHE A 248 -5.69 -1.00 1.69
N PHE A 249 -5.14 -1.97 2.42
CA PHE A 249 -5.91 -3.10 2.94
C PHE A 249 -7.00 -2.66 3.93
N SER A 250 -6.68 -1.72 4.82
CA SER A 250 -7.67 -1.14 5.73
C SER A 250 -8.81 -0.45 4.97
N LEU A 251 -8.49 0.28 3.90
CA LEU A 251 -9.47 0.91 3.01
C LEU A 251 -10.35 -0.14 2.32
N LEU A 252 -9.76 -1.22 1.80
CA LEU A 252 -10.49 -2.32 1.17
C LEU A 252 -11.48 -2.98 2.13
N SER A 253 -11.03 -3.30 3.35
CA SER A 253 -11.87 -3.88 4.39
C SER A 253 -13.04 -2.96 4.73
N PHE A 254 -12.77 -1.66 4.89
CA PHE A 254 -13.78 -0.64 5.14
C PHE A 254 -14.80 -0.52 4.01
N ILE A 255 -14.35 -0.52 2.76
CA ILE A 255 -15.19 -0.49 1.57
C ILE A 255 -16.12 -1.71 1.50
N ALA A 256 -15.56 -2.91 1.70
CA ALA A 256 -16.34 -4.15 1.71
C ALA A 256 -17.43 -4.13 2.80
N LEU A 257 -17.10 -3.60 3.97
CA LEU A 257 -18.04 -3.43 5.07
C LEU A 257 -19.19 -2.47 4.68
N ILE A 258 -18.87 -1.30 4.13
CA ILE A 258 -19.89 -0.32 3.71
C ILE A 258 -20.82 -0.90 2.65
N LEU A 259 -20.28 -1.65 1.68
CA LEU A 259 -21.10 -2.36 0.70
C LEU A 259 -22.06 -3.35 1.39
N GLY A 260 -21.57 -4.10 2.36
CA GLY A 260 -22.38 -4.99 3.18
C GLY A 260 -23.49 -4.24 3.93
N CYS A 261 -23.16 -3.10 4.56
CA CYS A 261 -24.14 -2.24 5.28
C CYS A 261 -25.27 -1.75 4.36
N ILE A 262 -24.91 -1.32 3.14
CA ILE A 262 -25.87 -0.84 2.13
C ILE A 262 -26.78 -1.99 1.69
N GLY A 263 -26.22 -3.17 1.44
CA GLY A 263 -26.98 -4.36 1.09
C GLY A 263 -28.00 -4.74 2.16
N VAL A 264 -27.59 -4.71 3.42
CA VAL A 264 -28.46 -4.94 4.58
C VAL A 264 -29.56 -3.89 4.64
N ALA A 265 -29.22 -2.60 4.66
CA ALA A 265 -30.18 -1.50 4.75
C ALA A 265 -31.21 -1.52 3.61
N SER A 266 -30.75 -1.76 2.38
CA SER A 266 -31.61 -1.86 1.19
C SER A 266 -32.57 -3.05 1.29
N SER A 267 -32.05 -4.24 1.59
CA SER A 267 -32.86 -5.47 1.68
C SER A 267 -33.90 -5.38 2.80
N VAL A 268 -33.51 -4.87 3.97
CA VAL A 268 -34.44 -4.70 5.11
C VAL A 268 -35.47 -3.61 4.83
N SER A 269 -35.10 -2.53 4.15
CA SER A 269 -36.05 -1.46 3.76
C SER A 269 -37.16 -1.99 2.85
N ILE A 270 -36.82 -2.85 1.91
CA ILE A 270 -37.81 -3.45 1.00
C ILE A 270 -38.67 -4.47 1.75
N TYR A 271 -38.05 -5.32 2.57
CA TYR A 271 -38.77 -6.26 3.43
C TYR A 271 -39.77 -5.55 4.36
N ALA A 272 -39.33 -4.46 5.00
CA ALA A 272 -40.18 -3.66 5.89
C ALA A 272 -41.40 -3.07 5.17
N LYS A 273 -41.23 -2.58 3.93
CA LYS A 273 -42.34 -2.06 3.10
C LYS A 273 -43.38 -3.14 2.77
N GLU A 274 -42.97 -4.33 2.43
CA GLU A 274 -43.85 -5.45 2.12
C GLU A 274 -44.65 -5.92 3.34
N LYS A 275 -44.01 -5.87 4.53
CA LYS A 275 -44.66 -6.28 5.78
C LYS A 275 -45.67 -5.25 6.34
N LYS A 276 -45.82 -4.06 5.70
CA LYS A 276 -46.75 -3.00 6.15
C LYS A 276 -48.17 -3.51 6.36
N SER A 277 -48.73 -4.27 5.42
CA SER A 277 -50.09 -4.84 5.51
C SER A 277 -50.21 -5.79 6.69
N GLN A 278 -49.24 -6.73 6.84
CA GLN A 278 -49.24 -7.68 7.95
C GLN A 278 -49.11 -7.00 9.31
N VAL A 279 -48.26 -5.95 9.39
CA VAL A 279 -48.10 -5.14 10.62
C VAL A 279 -49.37 -4.41 10.95
N ALA A 280 -50.05 -3.82 9.96
CA ALA A 280 -51.33 -3.14 10.20
C ALA A 280 -52.41 -4.12 10.69
N THR A 281 -52.50 -5.32 10.11
CA THR A 281 -53.38 -6.39 10.59
C THR A 281 -53.08 -6.77 12.05
N LEU A 282 -51.81 -6.97 12.40
CA LEU A 282 -51.39 -7.28 13.80
C LEU A 282 -51.79 -6.16 14.76
N ARG A 283 -51.67 -4.89 14.30
CA ARG A 283 -52.06 -3.74 15.12
C ARG A 283 -53.57 -3.62 15.25
N CYS A 284 -54.34 -4.00 14.25
CA CYS A 284 -55.79 -4.12 14.37
C CYS A 284 -56.21 -5.21 15.37
N LEU A 285 -55.39 -6.24 15.50
CA LEU A 285 -55.56 -7.34 16.50
C LEU A 285 -55.05 -6.95 17.89
N GLY A 286 -54.65 -5.69 18.15
CA GLY A 286 -54.22 -5.20 19.45
C GLY A 286 -52.72 -5.22 19.73
N ALA A 287 -51.87 -5.61 18.78
CA ALA A 287 -50.42 -5.55 18.96
C ALA A 287 -49.90 -4.11 19.04
N THR A 288 -49.06 -3.81 19.99
CA THR A 288 -48.39 -2.49 20.10
C THR A 288 -47.30 -2.31 19.01
N GLY A 289 -46.97 -1.04 18.71
CA GLY A 289 -45.91 -0.76 17.73
C GLY A 289 -44.54 -1.30 18.14
N TRP A 290 -44.25 -1.40 19.43
CA TRP A 290 -43.01 -2.00 19.94
C TRP A 290 -42.99 -3.52 19.81
N GLN A 291 -44.10 -4.19 20.03
CA GLN A 291 -44.24 -5.62 19.81
C GLN A 291 -44.05 -6.01 18.35
N THR A 292 -44.66 -5.26 17.43
CA THR A 292 -44.47 -5.50 15.99
C THR A 292 -43.06 -5.21 15.53
N PHE A 293 -42.41 -4.16 16.02
CA PHE A 293 -40.98 -3.89 15.81
C PHE A 293 -40.13 -5.06 16.33
N GLY A 294 -40.35 -5.48 17.58
CA GLY A 294 -39.58 -6.56 18.22
C GLY A 294 -39.64 -7.88 17.48
N ILE A 295 -40.82 -8.27 16.95
CA ILE A 295 -40.97 -9.51 16.16
C ILE A 295 -40.05 -9.52 14.94
N TYR A 296 -40.07 -8.46 14.14
CA TYR A 296 -39.25 -8.39 12.92
C TYR A 296 -37.77 -8.09 13.21
N PHE A 297 -37.49 -7.32 14.27
CA PHE A 297 -36.11 -7.02 14.67
C PHE A 297 -35.40 -8.29 15.15
N ILE A 298 -36.03 -9.08 16.01
CA ILE A 298 -35.46 -10.37 16.46
C ILE A 298 -35.25 -11.33 15.28
N GLN A 299 -36.22 -11.40 14.36
CA GLN A 299 -36.11 -12.24 13.17
C GLN A 299 -34.89 -11.88 12.32
N ILE A 300 -34.72 -10.58 12.01
CA ILE A 300 -33.61 -10.11 11.16
C ILE A 300 -32.29 -10.21 11.90
N SER A 301 -32.26 -9.94 13.21
CA SER A 301 -31.06 -10.07 14.03
C SER A 301 -30.60 -11.54 14.11
N LEU A 302 -31.51 -12.50 14.22
CA LEU A 302 -31.16 -13.93 14.23
C LEU A 302 -30.57 -14.36 12.88
N ILE A 303 -31.18 -13.93 11.77
CA ILE A 303 -30.66 -14.22 10.44
C ILE A 303 -29.31 -13.54 10.24
N GLY A 304 -29.17 -12.28 10.70
CA GLY A 304 -27.92 -11.54 10.67
C GLY A 304 -26.82 -12.23 11.47
N PHE A 305 -27.13 -12.76 12.63
CA PHE A 305 -26.20 -13.55 13.44
C PHE A 305 -25.72 -14.82 12.72
N LEU A 306 -26.66 -15.61 12.15
CA LEU A 306 -26.31 -16.79 11.36
C LEU A 306 -25.49 -16.44 10.12
N SER A 307 -25.87 -15.37 9.43
CA SER A 307 -25.12 -14.87 8.26
C SER A 307 -23.71 -14.41 8.63
N SER A 308 -23.54 -13.79 9.81
CA SER A 308 -22.23 -13.36 10.32
C SER A 308 -21.33 -14.55 10.60
N ILE A 309 -21.86 -15.62 11.17
CA ILE A 309 -21.11 -16.87 11.38
C ILE A 309 -20.69 -17.47 10.03
N ILE A 310 -21.63 -17.61 9.09
CA ILE A 310 -21.32 -18.16 7.76
C ILE A 310 -20.29 -17.30 7.04
N GLY A 311 -20.45 -15.97 7.07
CA GLY A 311 -19.50 -15.03 6.46
C GLY A 311 -18.10 -15.11 7.08
N ALA A 312 -18.02 -15.20 8.39
CA ALA A 312 -16.76 -15.34 9.12
C ALA A 312 -16.07 -16.68 8.81
N LEU A 313 -16.82 -17.78 8.75
CA LEU A 313 -16.28 -19.10 8.37
C LEU A 313 -15.80 -19.10 6.93
N LEU A 314 -16.57 -18.57 5.99
CA LEU A 314 -16.16 -18.48 4.58
C LEU A 314 -14.94 -17.56 4.41
N GLY A 315 -14.87 -16.46 5.14
CA GLY A 315 -13.72 -15.57 5.17
C GLY A 315 -12.45 -16.27 5.67
N ALA A 316 -12.59 -17.10 6.71
CA ALA A 316 -11.48 -17.91 7.23
C ALA A 316 -11.02 -18.99 6.21
N VAL A 317 -11.95 -19.60 5.47
CA VAL A 317 -11.61 -20.54 4.38
C VAL A 317 -10.86 -19.82 3.27
N ILE A 318 -11.33 -18.64 2.82
CA ILE A 318 -10.66 -17.85 1.79
C ILE A 318 -9.25 -17.45 2.23
N GLN A 319 -9.08 -17.05 3.50
CA GLN A 319 -7.76 -16.77 4.07
C GLN A 319 -6.79 -17.93 3.86
N GLN A 320 -7.23 -19.18 4.10
CA GLN A 320 -6.38 -20.36 3.92
C GLN A 320 -6.13 -20.71 2.44
N LEU A 321 -7.00 -20.28 1.54
CA LEU A 321 -6.82 -20.47 0.09
C LEU A 321 -5.83 -19.47 -0.53
N ILE A 322 -5.68 -18.28 0.08
CA ILE A 322 -4.75 -17.25 -0.43
C ILE A 322 -3.32 -17.79 -0.62
N PRO A 323 -2.68 -18.45 0.38
CA PRO A 323 -1.31 -18.99 0.20
C PRO A 323 -1.24 -20.08 -0.89
N VAL A 324 -2.29 -20.87 -1.03
CA VAL A 324 -2.34 -21.96 -2.03
C VAL A 324 -2.43 -21.39 -3.45
N VAL A 325 -3.28 -20.39 -3.65
CA VAL A 325 -3.47 -19.72 -4.95
C VAL A 325 -2.26 -18.86 -5.32
N PHE A 326 -1.62 -18.28 -4.34
CA PHE A 326 -0.48 -17.37 -4.52
C PHE A 326 0.86 -17.96 -4.09
N LYS A 327 0.99 -19.30 -4.07
CA LYS A 327 2.20 -19.99 -3.62
C LYS A 327 3.47 -19.49 -4.33
N ASP A 328 3.38 -19.20 -5.63
CA ASP A 328 4.48 -18.69 -6.43
C ASP A 328 4.71 -17.19 -6.24
N PHE A 329 3.74 -16.48 -5.65
CA PHE A 329 3.76 -15.02 -5.46
C PHE A 329 4.06 -14.59 -4.02
N ILE A 330 3.82 -15.45 -3.04
CA ILE A 330 4.14 -15.19 -1.63
C ILE A 330 5.53 -15.76 -1.36
N PRO A 331 6.46 -15.00 -0.75
CA PRO A 331 7.73 -15.57 -0.29
C PRO A 331 7.47 -16.79 0.59
N ASN A 332 8.24 -17.86 0.42
CA ASN A 332 8.08 -19.10 1.19
C ASN A 332 8.17 -18.90 2.73
N GLU A 333 8.61 -17.75 3.16
CA GLU A 333 8.78 -17.36 4.57
C GLU A 333 7.50 -16.78 5.20
N VAL A 334 6.48 -16.37 4.40
CA VAL A 334 5.24 -15.82 4.94
C VAL A 334 4.31 -16.96 5.35
N THR A 335 4.25 -17.23 6.66
CA THR A 335 3.32 -18.21 7.22
C THR A 335 1.96 -17.56 7.45
N ILE A 336 0.97 -17.85 6.62
CA ILE A 336 -0.39 -17.38 6.86
C ILE A 336 -1.07 -18.30 7.87
N ASN A 337 -1.11 -17.85 9.11
CA ASN A 337 -1.74 -18.54 10.20
C ASN A 337 -3.23 -18.17 10.32
N PHE A 338 -4.03 -19.09 10.88
CA PHE A 338 -5.43 -18.81 11.19
C PHE A 338 -5.53 -17.66 12.21
N SER A 339 -6.15 -16.54 11.82
CA SER A 339 -6.32 -15.38 12.69
C SER A 339 -7.69 -15.41 13.38
N LEU A 340 -7.73 -15.90 14.61
CA LEU A 340 -8.95 -15.87 15.44
C LEU A 340 -9.42 -14.42 15.66
N ALA A 341 -8.49 -13.47 15.78
CA ALA A 341 -8.82 -12.05 15.97
C ALA A 341 -9.62 -11.48 14.79
N ALA A 342 -9.24 -11.78 13.56
CA ALA A 342 -9.98 -11.34 12.36
C ALA A 342 -11.37 -11.98 12.26
N VAL A 343 -11.50 -13.26 12.64
CA VAL A 343 -12.79 -13.97 12.67
C VAL A 343 -13.72 -13.35 13.70
N LEU A 344 -13.24 -13.07 14.93
CA LEU A 344 -14.01 -12.41 15.98
C LEU A 344 -14.39 -10.97 15.59
N GLU A 345 -13.47 -10.22 15.01
CA GLU A 345 -13.71 -8.87 14.47
C GLU A 345 -14.84 -8.89 13.45
N GLY A 346 -14.78 -9.79 12.47
CA GLY A 346 -15.81 -9.93 11.45
C GLY A 346 -17.17 -10.35 12.02
N LEU A 347 -17.18 -11.29 12.97
CA LEU A 347 -18.41 -11.75 13.62
C LEU A 347 -19.07 -10.62 14.43
N VAL A 348 -18.34 -9.92 15.27
CA VAL A 348 -18.85 -8.78 16.07
C VAL A 348 -19.33 -7.67 15.16
N THR A 349 -18.54 -7.30 14.16
CA THR A 349 -18.90 -6.28 13.18
C THR A 349 -20.19 -6.65 12.43
N GLY A 350 -20.31 -7.90 11.98
CA GLY A 350 -21.48 -8.37 11.26
C GLY A 350 -22.76 -8.34 12.10
N ILE A 351 -22.68 -8.71 13.38
CA ILE A 351 -23.79 -8.62 14.32
C ILE A 351 -24.22 -7.15 14.49
N ILE A 352 -23.26 -6.25 14.73
CA ILE A 352 -23.52 -4.81 14.90
C ILE A 352 -24.17 -4.22 13.63
N VAL A 353 -23.61 -4.52 12.46
CA VAL A 353 -24.14 -4.10 11.16
C VAL A 353 -25.56 -4.58 10.95
N SER A 354 -25.80 -5.87 11.19
CA SER A 354 -27.14 -6.46 11.05
C SER A 354 -28.16 -5.77 11.97
N MET A 355 -27.83 -5.55 13.22
CA MET A 355 -28.73 -4.90 14.18
C MET A 355 -28.93 -3.42 13.88
N LEU A 356 -27.87 -2.67 13.63
CA LEU A 356 -27.90 -1.22 13.48
C LEU A 356 -28.59 -0.80 12.17
N PHE A 357 -28.19 -1.40 11.04
CA PHE A 357 -28.73 -1.03 9.73
C PHE A 357 -30.12 -1.59 9.47
N SER A 358 -30.57 -2.64 10.20
CA SER A 358 -31.94 -3.10 10.17
C SER A 358 -32.89 -2.28 11.08
N ALA A 359 -32.37 -1.73 12.16
CA ALA A 359 -33.19 -0.97 13.11
C ALA A 359 -33.87 0.25 12.47
N TRP A 360 -33.16 0.99 11.60
CA TRP A 360 -33.68 2.21 10.95
C TRP A 360 -34.91 1.96 10.08
N PRO A 361 -34.97 1.04 9.11
CA PRO A 361 -36.16 0.76 8.33
C PRO A 361 -37.29 0.13 9.18
N LEU A 362 -36.95 -0.69 10.19
CA LEU A 362 -37.95 -1.33 11.04
C LEU A 362 -38.60 -0.35 12.02
N LEU A 363 -37.90 0.68 12.50
CA LEU A 363 -38.51 1.75 13.31
C LEU A 363 -39.59 2.52 12.55
N GLN A 364 -39.47 2.63 11.20
CA GLN A 364 -40.50 3.23 10.38
C GLN A 364 -41.78 2.37 10.36
N VAL A 365 -41.67 1.05 10.45
CA VAL A 365 -42.80 0.11 10.53
C VAL A 365 -43.60 0.29 11.82
N ARG A 366 -42.93 0.65 12.93
CA ARG A 366 -43.59 0.97 14.22
C ARG A 366 -44.61 2.09 14.10
N LEU A 367 -44.38 3.06 13.20
CA LEU A 367 -45.22 4.25 13.04
C LEU A 367 -46.42 4.03 12.12
N ILE A 368 -46.62 2.85 11.55
CA ILE A 368 -47.73 2.54 10.65
C ILE A 368 -49.04 2.58 11.40
N SER A 369 -49.97 3.44 10.93
CA SER A 369 -51.35 3.49 11.46
C SER A 369 -52.14 2.29 10.95
N PRO A 370 -53.01 1.67 11.77
CA PRO A 370 -53.96 0.64 11.33
C PRO A 370 -54.84 1.09 10.15
N LEU A 371 -55.25 2.37 10.13
CA LEU A 371 -56.05 2.97 9.06
C LEU A 371 -55.28 3.09 7.70
N SER A 372 -53.94 2.97 7.68
CA SER A 372 -53.16 3.10 6.44
C SER A 372 -53.36 1.92 5.47
N VAL A 373 -53.98 0.83 5.89
CA VAL A 373 -54.39 -0.29 5.01
C VAL A 373 -55.66 0.02 4.26
N LEU A 374 -56.54 0.85 4.81
CA LEU A 374 -57.81 1.25 4.20
C LEU A 374 -57.69 2.48 3.28
N ARG A 375 -56.64 3.27 3.42
CA ARG A 375 -56.33 4.45 2.60
C ARG A 375 -54.91 4.34 2.02
N GLU A 376 -54.82 3.91 0.78
CA GLU A 376 -53.51 3.81 0.07
C GLU A 376 -52.76 5.15 -0.04
N ASP A 377 -53.45 6.30 0.09
CA ASP A 377 -52.93 7.66 -0.09
C ASP A 377 -52.80 8.50 1.21
N ALA A 378 -52.97 7.92 2.39
CA ALA A 378 -52.76 8.66 3.63
C ALA A 378 -51.24 8.92 3.79
N ALA A 379 -50.81 10.13 3.38
CA ALA A 379 -49.46 10.63 3.66
C ALA A 379 -49.19 10.49 5.17
N ALA A 380 -48.33 9.52 5.49
CA ALA A 380 -47.90 9.31 6.86
C ALA A 380 -47.24 10.59 7.34
N THR A 381 -47.87 11.32 8.26
CA THR A 381 -47.24 12.45 8.94
C THR A 381 -45.93 12.00 9.50
N LYS A 382 -44.84 12.59 8.98
CA LYS A 382 -43.47 12.33 9.39
C LYS A 382 -43.20 12.81 10.82
N ARG A 383 -43.78 12.16 11.83
CA ARG A 383 -43.29 12.31 13.20
C ARG A 383 -42.00 11.55 13.35
N ILE A 384 -40.88 12.28 13.27
CA ILE A 384 -39.55 11.70 13.52
C ILE A 384 -39.48 11.42 15.02
N SER A 385 -39.52 10.15 15.40
CA SER A 385 -39.31 9.70 16.79
C SER A 385 -37.88 9.91 17.21
N GLY A 386 -37.62 10.26 18.48
CA GLY A 386 -36.25 10.35 19.04
C GLY A 386 -35.41 9.08 18.83
N ALA A 387 -36.06 7.89 18.83
CA ALA A 387 -35.40 6.64 18.52
C ALA A 387 -34.83 6.58 17.08
N VAL A 388 -35.50 7.18 16.11
CA VAL A 388 -35.00 7.26 14.72
C VAL A 388 -33.78 8.16 14.65
N TRP A 389 -33.80 9.31 15.37
CA TRP A 389 -32.63 10.19 15.48
C TRP A 389 -31.41 9.50 16.09
N LEU A 390 -31.62 8.76 17.19
CA LEU A 390 -30.57 8.02 17.87
C LEU A 390 -29.97 6.97 16.94
N VAL A 391 -30.78 6.16 16.25
CA VAL A 391 -30.30 5.15 15.31
C VAL A 391 -29.59 5.80 14.13
N THR A 392 -30.07 6.92 13.61
CA THR A 392 -29.40 7.65 12.53
C THR A 392 -28.02 8.16 12.98
N ALA A 393 -27.92 8.71 14.18
CA ALA A 393 -26.65 9.15 14.76
C ALA A 393 -25.68 7.98 14.92
N LEU A 394 -26.15 6.83 15.39
CA LEU A 394 -25.33 5.61 15.50
C LEU A 394 -24.87 5.09 14.14
N ILE A 395 -25.71 5.14 13.10
CA ILE A 395 -25.35 4.76 11.72
C ILE A 395 -24.24 5.68 11.17
N ILE A 396 -24.28 6.97 11.48
CA ILE A 396 -23.25 7.94 11.08
C ILE A 396 -21.97 7.74 11.88
N LEU A 397 -22.08 7.43 13.17
CA LEU A 397 -20.93 7.25 14.05
C LEU A 397 -20.20 5.91 13.79
N PHE A 398 -20.90 4.87 13.39
CA PHE A 398 -20.37 3.54 13.21
C PHE A 398 -19.19 3.46 12.20
N PRO A 399 -19.28 4.01 10.98
CA PRO A 399 -18.15 4.05 10.05
C PRO A 399 -16.92 4.78 10.61
N VAL A 400 -17.14 5.88 11.39
CA VAL A 400 -16.06 6.62 12.05
C VAL A 400 -15.32 5.74 13.05
N LEU A 401 -16.07 5.02 13.90
CA LEU A 401 -15.50 4.13 14.91
C LEU A 401 -14.73 2.98 14.29
N ILE A 402 -15.26 2.35 13.25
CA ILE A 402 -14.56 1.25 12.57
C ILE A 402 -13.31 1.74 11.84
N ALA A 403 -13.40 2.86 11.13
CA ALA A 403 -12.24 3.43 10.45
C ALA A 403 -11.15 3.84 11.47
N PHE A 404 -11.53 4.40 12.62
CA PHE A 404 -10.60 4.67 13.72
C PHE A 404 -9.95 3.38 14.25
N TYR A 405 -10.74 2.34 14.47
CA TYR A 405 -10.22 1.06 14.95
C TYR A 405 -9.19 0.46 13.98
N GLN A 406 -9.46 0.50 12.67
CA GLN A 406 -8.59 -0.05 11.64
C GLN A 406 -7.34 0.80 11.36
N THR A 407 -7.47 2.15 11.34
CA THR A 407 -6.38 3.04 10.96
C THR A 407 -5.61 3.62 12.16
N LYS A 408 -6.16 3.50 13.36
CA LYS A 408 -5.69 4.15 14.61
C LYS A 408 -5.65 5.68 14.54
N GLN A 409 -6.32 6.28 13.54
CA GLN A 409 -6.36 7.73 13.32
C GLN A 409 -7.81 8.21 13.20
N ILE A 410 -8.26 9.02 14.16
CA ILE A 410 -9.63 9.57 14.19
C ILE A 410 -9.91 10.42 12.95
N LEU A 411 -8.95 11.25 12.56
CA LEU A 411 -9.11 12.19 11.44
C LEU A 411 -9.39 11.45 10.13
N THR A 412 -8.70 10.36 9.87
CA THR A 412 -8.91 9.48 8.70
C THR A 412 -10.33 8.90 8.70
N GLY A 413 -10.81 8.42 9.86
CA GLY A 413 -12.16 7.89 10.00
C GLY A 413 -13.25 8.95 9.72
N VAL A 414 -13.05 10.17 10.21
CA VAL A 414 -13.98 11.29 9.96
C VAL A 414 -13.99 11.64 8.47
N PHE A 415 -12.83 11.76 7.82
CA PHE A 415 -12.76 12.09 6.39
C PHE A 415 -13.43 11.04 5.51
N PHE A 416 -13.22 9.75 5.75
CA PHE A 416 -13.87 8.69 4.98
C PHE A 416 -15.38 8.67 5.20
N SER A 417 -15.85 8.83 6.42
CA SER A 417 -17.28 8.86 6.73
C SER A 417 -17.96 10.09 6.14
N ALA A 418 -17.32 11.25 6.23
CA ALA A 418 -17.82 12.48 5.58
C ALA A 418 -17.85 12.31 4.05
N GLY A 419 -16.84 11.70 3.45
CA GLY A 419 -16.80 11.40 2.01
C GLY A 419 -17.98 10.52 1.56
N ILE A 420 -18.31 9.47 2.33
CA ILE A 420 -19.47 8.62 2.03
C ILE A 420 -20.78 9.39 2.16
N ILE A 421 -20.95 10.21 3.20
CA ILE A 421 -22.14 11.04 3.38
C ILE A 421 -22.29 12.03 2.23
N VAL A 422 -21.22 12.71 1.84
CA VAL A 422 -21.20 13.62 0.69
C VAL A 422 -21.54 12.87 -0.61
N ALA A 423 -20.99 11.69 -0.82
CA ALA A 423 -21.31 10.86 -1.98
C ALA A 423 -22.78 10.44 -2.00
N LEU A 424 -23.37 10.04 -0.86
CA LEU A 424 -24.77 9.73 -0.75
C LEU A 424 -25.67 10.93 -1.06
N LEU A 425 -25.34 12.11 -0.53
CA LEU A 425 -26.07 13.36 -0.81
C LEU A 425 -25.96 13.78 -2.28
N ALA A 426 -24.75 13.64 -2.86
CA ALA A 426 -24.53 13.93 -4.27
C ALA A 426 -25.32 12.96 -5.17
N LEU A 427 -25.30 11.66 -4.89
CA LEU A 427 -26.08 10.66 -5.61
C LEU A 427 -27.59 10.88 -5.46
N TRP A 428 -28.04 11.27 -4.29
CA TRP A 428 -29.43 11.63 -4.08
C TRP A 428 -29.82 12.89 -4.89
N GLY A 429 -28.97 13.92 -4.88
CA GLY A 429 -29.13 15.12 -5.67
C GLY A 429 -29.13 14.85 -7.17
N THR A 430 -28.17 14.02 -7.66
CA THR A 430 -28.12 13.61 -9.08
C THR A 430 -29.33 12.78 -9.49
N ALA A 431 -29.84 11.90 -8.61
CA ALA A 431 -31.12 11.20 -8.86
C ALA A 431 -32.28 12.17 -9.01
N GLU A 432 -32.38 13.21 -8.18
CA GLU A 432 -33.43 14.23 -8.28
C GLU A 432 -33.29 15.06 -9.54
N VAL A 433 -32.07 15.50 -9.89
CA VAL A 433 -31.77 16.22 -11.13
C VAL A 433 -32.12 15.37 -12.36
N LEU A 434 -31.76 14.09 -12.36
CA LEU A 434 -32.07 13.13 -13.41
C LEU A 434 -33.61 13.04 -13.62
N LEU A 435 -34.33 12.80 -12.53
CA LEU A 435 -35.78 12.68 -12.59
C LEU A 435 -36.45 13.95 -13.12
N ARG A 436 -35.96 15.14 -12.73
CA ARG A 436 -36.45 16.43 -13.25
C ARG A 436 -36.09 16.63 -14.72
N SER A 437 -34.86 16.25 -15.13
CA SER A 437 -34.39 16.34 -16.51
C SER A 437 -35.18 15.43 -17.44
N VAL A 438 -35.39 14.17 -17.06
CA VAL A 438 -36.21 13.23 -17.83
C VAL A 438 -37.66 13.75 -17.96
N ARG A 439 -38.20 14.37 -16.92
CA ARG A 439 -39.53 14.96 -16.97
C ARG A 439 -39.61 16.22 -17.86
N LYS A 440 -38.54 17.06 -17.85
CA LYS A 440 -38.47 18.29 -18.65
C LYS A 440 -38.23 18.00 -20.14
N PHE A 441 -37.33 17.06 -20.44
CA PHE A 441 -36.93 16.68 -21.82
C PHE A 441 -37.67 15.41 -22.28
N PHE A 442 -38.89 15.19 -21.81
CA PHE A 442 -39.65 13.98 -22.13
C PHE A 442 -39.95 13.89 -23.64
N PRO A 443 -39.44 12.84 -24.33
CA PRO A 443 -39.57 12.73 -25.79
C PRO A 443 -41.01 12.31 -26.16
N GLN A 444 -41.83 13.24 -26.59
CA GLN A 444 -43.23 13.01 -26.97
C GLN A 444 -43.37 12.21 -28.29
N SER A 445 -42.37 12.28 -29.18
CA SER A 445 -42.33 11.60 -30.47
C SER A 445 -41.83 10.16 -30.41
N ALA A 446 -41.28 9.70 -29.25
CA ALA A 446 -40.75 8.36 -29.11
C ALA A 446 -41.87 7.29 -29.06
N GLY A 447 -41.59 6.11 -29.54
CA GLY A 447 -42.53 4.98 -29.52
C GLY A 447 -43.03 4.64 -28.12
N PHE A 448 -44.22 4.06 -28.00
CA PHE A 448 -44.87 3.73 -26.73
C PHE A 448 -43.97 3.05 -25.69
N VAL A 449 -43.20 2.04 -26.09
CA VAL A 449 -42.33 1.26 -25.21
C VAL A 449 -41.28 2.16 -24.54
N PHE A 450 -40.60 3.00 -25.31
CA PHE A 450 -39.57 3.91 -24.85
C PHE A 450 -40.15 5.00 -23.95
N ARG A 451 -41.23 5.61 -24.38
CA ARG A 451 -41.89 6.63 -23.60
C ARG A 451 -42.44 6.12 -22.28
N TYR A 452 -42.97 4.88 -22.25
CA TYR A 452 -43.47 4.30 -21.02
C TYR A 452 -42.32 3.91 -20.07
N ALA A 453 -41.20 3.39 -20.58
CA ALA A 453 -40.01 3.07 -19.80
C ALA A 453 -39.43 4.33 -19.12
N LEU A 454 -39.39 5.47 -19.82
CA LEU A 454 -38.94 6.72 -19.23
C LEU A 454 -39.97 7.28 -18.22
N ALA A 455 -41.27 7.19 -18.52
CA ALA A 455 -42.32 7.67 -17.65
C ALA A 455 -42.37 6.89 -16.31
N SER A 456 -42.02 5.60 -16.34
CA SER A 456 -41.99 4.75 -15.12
C SER A 456 -40.97 5.25 -14.10
N LEU A 457 -39.87 5.89 -14.52
CA LEU A 457 -38.81 6.38 -13.64
C LEU A 457 -39.27 7.45 -12.66
N PHE A 458 -40.20 8.33 -13.05
CA PHE A 458 -40.64 9.47 -12.23
C PHE A 458 -42.08 9.34 -11.67
N ARG A 459 -42.68 8.16 -11.75
CA ARG A 459 -44.01 7.92 -11.13
C ARG A 459 -43.94 8.06 -9.61
N PRO A 460 -44.97 8.66 -8.97
CA PRO A 460 -45.05 8.71 -7.51
C PRO A 460 -45.11 7.29 -6.94
N GLY A 461 -44.37 7.05 -5.87
CA GLY A 461 -44.25 5.73 -5.23
C GLY A 461 -43.16 4.80 -5.80
N ASN A 462 -42.52 5.13 -6.93
CA ASN A 462 -41.43 4.34 -7.51
C ASN A 462 -40.15 4.36 -6.64
N GLN A 463 -39.44 3.24 -6.62
CA GLN A 463 -38.20 3.09 -5.89
C GLN A 463 -36.96 3.56 -6.69
N THR A 464 -37.16 4.26 -7.80
CA THR A 464 -36.10 4.72 -8.70
C THR A 464 -34.98 5.47 -7.94
N ARG A 465 -35.33 6.40 -7.03
CA ARG A 465 -34.33 7.12 -6.23
C ARG A 465 -33.46 6.19 -5.41
N LEU A 466 -34.06 5.20 -4.75
CA LEU A 466 -33.34 4.23 -3.95
C LEU A 466 -32.42 3.39 -4.83
N LEU A 467 -32.88 2.95 -5.98
CA LEU A 467 -32.08 2.16 -6.94
C LEU A 467 -30.91 2.98 -7.51
N VAL A 468 -31.15 4.23 -7.93
CA VAL A 468 -30.09 5.12 -8.43
C VAL A 468 -29.03 5.36 -7.38
N VAL A 469 -29.44 5.64 -6.13
CA VAL A 469 -28.47 5.84 -5.03
C VAL A 469 -27.70 4.56 -4.73
N THR A 470 -28.35 3.40 -4.68
CA THR A 470 -27.70 2.14 -4.32
C THR A 470 -26.76 1.64 -5.44
N ILE A 471 -27.22 1.67 -6.70
CA ILE A 471 -26.40 1.28 -7.86
C ILE A 471 -25.25 2.29 -8.03
N GLY A 472 -25.56 3.60 -7.93
CA GLY A 472 -24.58 4.66 -8.06
C GLY A 472 -23.51 4.62 -6.98
N LEU A 473 -23.88 4.31 -5.73
CA LEU A 473 -22.94 4.17 -4.64
C LEU A 473 -22.05 2.92 -4.80
N GLY A 474 -22.63 1.81 -5.26
CA GLY A 474 -21.84 0.64 -5.63
C GLY A 474 -20.84 0.95 -6.75
N ALA A 475 -21.30 1.61 -7.83
CA ALA A 475 -20.45 2.05 -8.92
C ALA A 475 -19.36 3.04 -8.46
N PHE A 476 -19.71 4.01 -7.63
CA PHE A 476 -18.79 4.98 -7.02
C PHE A 476 -17.68 4.30 -6.26
N ILE A 477 -18.03 3.40 -5.33
CA ILE A 477 -17.06 2.69 -4.49
C ILE A 477 -16.14 1.81 -5.34
N LEU A 478 -16.72 1.02 -6.26
CA LEU A 478 -15.94 0.12 -7.10
C LEU A 478 -15.00 0.86 -8.06
N SER A 479 -15.47 1.97 -8.63
CA SER A 479 -14.64 2.81 -9.51
C SER A 479 -13.54 3.54 -8.73
N THR A 480 -13.84 4.06 -7.52
CA THR A 480 -12.84 4.68 -6.64
C THR A 480 -11.74 3.69 -6.28
N LEU A 481 -12.12 2.47 -5.92
CA LEU A 481 -11.19 1.41 -5.61
C LEU A 481 -10.29 1.06 -6.80
N ASN A 482 -10.86 0.94 -8.00
CA ASN A 482 -10.11 0.68 -9.22
C ASN A 482 -9.11 1.82 -9.54
N ILE A 483 -9.52 3.09 -9.37
CA ILE A 483 -8.66 4.25 -9.57
C ILE A 483 -7.49 4.24 -8.57
N ILE A 484 -7.76 3.98 -7.29
CA ILE A 484 -6.71 3.91 -6.26
C ILE A 484 -5.75 2.76 -6.57
N GLN A 485 -6.27 1.59 -6.90
CA GLN A 485 -5.45 0.42 -7.29
C GLN A 485 -4.55 0.74 -8.48
N SER A 486 -5.11 1.28 -9.57
CA SER A 486 -4.35 1.63 -10.77
C SER A 486 -3.25 2.65 -10.45
N SER A 487 -3.57 3.65 -9.61
CA SER A 487 -2.62 4.69 -9.21
C SER A 487 -1.47 4.12 -8.38
N LEU A 488 -1.77 3.23 -7.43
CA LEU A 488 -0.76 2.57 -6.59
C LEU A 488 0.12 1.60 -7.40
N LEU A 489 -0.47 0.78 -8.27
CA LEU A 489 0.28 -0.17 -9.10
C LEU A 489 1.17 0.55 -10.12
N ASN A 490 0.68 1.64 -10.73
CA ASN A 490 1.49 2.43 -11.66
C ASN A 490 2.65 3.19 -10.97
N GLN A 491 2.57 3.45 -9.66
CA GLN A 491 3.69 4.00 -8.92
C GLN A 491 4.81 2.95 -8.72
N THR A 492 4.44 1.68 -8.68
CA THR A 492 5.37 0.56 -8.52
C THR A 492 6.00 0.11 -9.83
N GLU A 493 5.48 0.53 -10.99
CA GLU A 493 6.09 0.31 -12.30
C GLU A 493 7.35 1.18 -12.48
N PHE A 494 8.35 1.00 -11.61
CA PHE A 494 9.70 1.53 -11.80
C PHE A 494 10.36 1.05 -13.09
N SER A 495 9.83 -0.01 -13.69
CA SER A 495 10.46 -0.74 -14.80
C SER A 495 9.75 -0.61 -16.15
N GLY A 496 8.70 0.18 -16.26
CA GLY A 496 8.00 0.38 -17.54
C GLY A 496 8.81 1.10 -18.62
N ASN A 497 9.89 1.75 -18.22
CA ASN A 497 10.76 2.43 -19.19
C ASN A 497 11.85 1.46 -19.67
N LYS A 498 11.68 0.88 -20.86
CA LYS A 498 12.66 -0.03 -21.48
C LYS A 498 14.08 0.57 -21.59
N ASN A 499 14.27 1.86 -21.30
CA ASN A 499 15.53 2.60 -21.39
C ASN A 499 16.14 2.95 -20.03
N GLN A 500 15.62 2.44 -18.90
CA GLN A 500 16.28 2.70 -17.61
C GLN A 500 17.66 2.03 -17.54
N PRO A 501 18.68 2.76 -17.07
CA PRO A 501 20.02 2.19 -16.90
C PRO A 501 20.00 1.09 -15.85
N ASN A 502 20.63 -0.02 -16.15
CA ASN A 502 20.82 -1.13 -15.22
C ASN A 502 22.28 -1.32 -14.82
N THR A 503 23.19 -0.56 -15.40
CA THR A 503 24.63 -0.67 -15.14
C THR A 503 25.20 0.72 -14.87
N ILE A 504 25.98 0.82 -13.80
CA ILE A 504 26.62 2.07 -13.37
C ILE A 504 28.12 1.84 -13.27
N LEU A 505 28.90 2.69 -13.93
CA LEU A 505 30.33 2.72 -13.83
C LEU A 505 30.75 3.90 -12.94
N PHE A 506 31.56 3.62 -11.92
CA PHE A 506 32.08 4.62 -10.96
C PHE A 506 33.57 4.75 -11.03
N ASP A 507 34.08 5.84 -10.46
CA ASP A 507 35.50 6.15 -10.32
C ASP A 507 36.26 6.24 -11.66
N ILE A 508 35.56 6.66 -12.73
CA ILE A 508 36.16 6.98 -14.01
C ILE A 508 36.98 8.26 -13.83
N GLN A 509 38.25 8.22 -14.11
CA GLN A 509 39.12 9.41 -14.07
C GLN A 509 38.86 10.31 -15.26
N SER A 510 39.19 11.60 -15.13
CA SER A 510 38.88 12.57 -16.17
C SER A 510 39.58 12.27 -17.49
N ASP A 511 40.78 11.68 -17.48
CA ASP A 511 41.54 11.21 -18.63
C ASP A 511 41.00 9.94 -19.29
N GLN A 512 40.22 9.15 -18.53
CA GLN A 512 39.64 7.88 -19.00
C GLN A 512 38.22 8.07 -19.58
N LYS A 513 37.59 9.23 -19.38
CA LYS A 513 36.21 9.52 -19.74
C LYS A 513 35.86 9.16 -21.18
N ASP A 514 36.70 9.64 -22.12
CA ASP A 514 36.43 9.47 -23.54
C ASP A 514 36.67 8.01 -23.98
N ALA A 515 37.73 7.37 -23.48
CA ALA A 515 38.02 5.95 -23.74
C ALA A 515 36.94 5.02 -23.22
N VAL A 516 36.40 5.27 -22.02
CA VAL A 516 35.26 4.48 -21.47
C VAL A 516 34.01 4.69 -22.33
N THR A 517 33.77 5.89 -22.82
CA THR A 517 32.63 6.18 -23.71
C THR A 517 32.76 5.48 -25.05
N GLU A 518 33.98 5.42 -25.58
CA GLU A 518 34.31 4.71 -26.82
C GLU A 518 34.10 3.21 -26.69
N LEU A 519 34.56 2.61 -25.58
CA LEU A 519 34.33 1.21 -25.26
C LEU A 519 32.82 0.86 -25.21
N LEU A 520 31.98 1.75 -24.65
CA LEU A 520 30.50 1.54 -24.66
C LEU A 520 29.96 1.56 -26.10
N SER A 521 30.47 2.44 -26.95
CA SER A 521 30.03 2.54 -28.34
C SER A 521 30.40 1.30 -29.15
N GLU A 522 31.56 0.69 -28.88
CA GLU A 522 32.00 -0.59 -29.50
C GLU A 522 31.05 -1.73 -29.16
N PHE A 523 30.51 -1.74 -27.95
CA PHE A 523 29.50 -2.72 -27.51
C PHE A 523 28.06 -2.34 -27.87
N ASN A 524 27.84 -1.24 -28.62
CA ASN A 524 26.51 -0.71 -28.97
C ASN A 524 25.62 -0.40 -27.76
N HIS A 525 26.18 0.00 -26.62
CA HIS A 525 25.43 0.39 -25.45
C HIS A 525 25.22 1.89 -25.37
N PRO A 526 23.99 2.36 -25.04
CA PRO A 526 23.70 3.79 -24.94
C PRO A 526 24.33 4.41 -23.71
N VAL A 527 24.90 5.59 -23.83
CA VAL A 527 25.25 6.42 -22.66
C VAL A 527 23.98 7.14 -22.21
N ASN A 528 23.40 6.72 -21.09
CA ASN A 528 22.21 7.36 -20.53
C ASN A 528 22.56 8.69 -19.82
N GLN A 529 23.58 8.65 -18.98
CA GLN A 529 24.14 9.83 -18.32
C GLN A 529 25.63 9.66 -18.10
N LEU A 530 26.34 10.77 -18.20
CA LEU A 530 27.74 10.87 -17.83
C LEU A 530 27.90 12.16 -17.03
N VAL A 531 28.16 12.04 -15.73
CA VAL A 531 28.16 13.19 -14.80
C VAL A 531 29.41 13.22 -13.94
N PRO A 532 29.99 14.41 -13.72
CA PRO A 532 31.10 14.60 -12.81
C PRO A 532 30.62 14.53 -11.36
N ILE A 533 31.43 13.97 -10.50
CA ILE A 533 31.21 13.93 -9.05
C ILE A 533 32.38 14.59 -8.35
N VAL A 534 32.08 15.60 -7.57
CA VAL A 534 33.01 16.27 -6.66
C VAL A 534 32.59 15.99 -5.22
N THR A 535 33.58 15.77 -4.35
CA THR A 535 33.31 15.54 -2.93
C THR A 535 33.54 16.83 -2.14
N CYS A 536 32.57 17.22 -1.31
CA CYS A 536 32.66 18.38 -0.45
C CYS A 536 32.03 18.13 0.93
N ARG A 537 32.33 19.01 1.91
CA ARG A 537 31.73 19.00 3.24
C ARG A 537 31.02 20.32 3.49
N LEU A 538 29.89 20.23 4.21
CA LEU A 538 29.18 21.42 4.69
C LEU A 538 29.93 21.99 5.90
N SER A 539 30.34 23.27 5.85
CA SER A 539 31.09 23.95 6.91
C SER A 539 30.26 24.97 7.69
N ALA A 540 29.28 25.63 7.02
CA ALA A 540 28.35 26.54 7.70
C ALA A 540 26.99 26.59 6.97
N VAL A 541 25.93 26.87 7.71
CA VAL A 541 24.56 27.10 7.24
C VAL A 541 24.07 28.42 7.80
N LYS A 542 23.59 29.31 6.95
CA LYS A 542 23.12 30.67 7.35
C LYS A 542 24.15 31.44 8.19
N GLY A 543 25.44 31.32 7.85
CA GLY A 543 26.53 31.96 8.57
C GLY A 543 26.93 31.32 9.92
N ARG A 544 26.20 30.30 10.38
CA ARG A 544 26.54 29.53 11.60
C ARG A 544 27.39 28.31 11.24
N ARG A 545 28.51 28.11 11.95
CA ARG A 545 29.39 26.97 11.75
C ARG A 545 28.69 25.64 12.09
N VAL A 546 29.05 24.57 11.42
CA VAL A 546 28.52 23.22 11.67
C VAL A 546 28.76 22.77 13.10
N GLU A 547 29.93 23.13 13.71
CA GLU A 547 30.25 22.87 15.13
C GLU A 547 29.25 23.50 16.07
N ASP A 548 28.85 24.75 15.81
CA ASP A 548 27.88 25.50 16.62
C ASP A 548 26.46 24.91 16.48
N LEU A 549 26.09 24.51 15.25
CA LEU A 549 24.81 23.86 14.97
C LEU A 549 24.69 22.48 15.64
N ARG A 550 25.79 21.73 15.72
CA ARG A 550 25.84 20.46 16.46
C ARG A 550 25.69 20.60 17.98
N ALA A 551 26.22 21.69 18.51
CA ALA A 551 26.12 21.99 19.94
C ALA A 551 24.71 22.45 20.35
N ASP A 552 23.93 22.96 19.42
CA ASP A 552 22.60 23.53 19.65
C ASP A 552 21.53 22.42 19.56
N SER A 553 21.17 21.89 20.73
CA SER A 553 20.15 20.83 20.84
C SER A 553 18.71 21.30 20.57
N THR A 554 18.48 22.60 20.38
CA THR A 554 17.14 23.16 20.08
C THR A 554 16.79 23.04 18.60
N LEU A 555 17.80 22.83 17.73
CA LEU A 555 17.62 22.64 16.32
C LEU A 555 17.39 21.16 16.00
N GLU A 556 16.29 20.84 15.34
CA GLU A 556 15.95 19.47 14.90
C GLU A 556 16.70 19.05 13.62
N ILE A 557 17.96 19.50 13.45
CA ILE A 557 18.80 19.11 12.31
C ILE A 557 19.51 17.79 12.64
N PRO A 558 19.29 16.73 11.87
CA PRO A 558 19.96 15.44 12.10
C PRO A 558 21.48 15.56 11.96
N GLU A 559 22.24 15.00 12.91
CA GLU A 559 23.71 15.08 12.91
C GLU A 559 24.36 14.57 11.62
N TRP A 560 23.78 13.55 11.00
CA TRP A 560 24.29 13.03 9.73
C TRP A 560 24.26 14.06 8.59
N ALA A 561 23.30 15.00 8.62
CA ALA A 561 23.20 16.06 7.62
C ALA A 561 24.29 17.12 7.75
N LEU A 562 24.89 17.24 8.92
CA LEU A 562 25.97 18.20 9.20
C LEU A 562 27.36 17.59 9.04
N THR A 563 27.50 16.26 9.20
CA THR A 563 28.81 15.62 9.31
C THR A 563 29.22 14.78 8.10
N ARG A 564 28.26 14.48 7.18
CA ARG A 564 28.57 13.63 6.03
C ARG A 564 29.34 14.39 4.95
N GLU A 565 30.16 13.65 4.18
CA GLU A 565 30.68 14.13 2.91
C GLU A 565 29.57 14.05 1.84
N TYR A 566 29.39 15.14 1.13
CA TYR A 566 28.44 15.25 0.04
C TYR A 566 29.14 14.98 -1.28
N ARG A 567 28.52 14.15 -2.09
CA ARG A 567 28.85 14.00 -3.51
C ARG A 567 27.94 14.97 -4.26
N VAL A 568 28.54 15.91 -4.92
CA VAL A 568 27.85 16.98 -5.66
C VAL A 568 28.25 16.93 -7.13
N THR A 569 27.44 17.56 -7.96
CA THR A 569 27.72 17.72 -9.39
C THR A 569 27.52 19.16 -9.80
N TYR A 570 27.93 19.50 -11.00
CA TYR A 570 27.70 20.82 -11.57
C TYR A 570 27.06 20.70 -12.95
N ARG A 571 26.09 21.56 -13.23
CA ARG A 571 25.39 21.69 -14.49
C ARG A 571 24.43 22.87 -14.46
N ASP A 572 24.12 23.43 -15.65
CA ASP A 572 23.21 24.58 -15.79
C ASP A 572 21.77 24.17 -16.16
N THR A 573 21.47 22.88 -16.23
CA THR A 573 20.15 22.34 -16.61
C THR A 573 19.64 21.34 -15.60
N LEU A 574 18.33 21.19 -15.52
CA LEU A 574 17.69 20.15 -14.75
C LEU A 574 17.76 18.81 -15.50
N SER A 575 17.88 17.71 -14.75
CA SER A 575 17.74 16.37 -15.33
C SER A 575 16.25 15.96 -15.41
N ASP A 576 15.96 14.90 -16.18
CA ASP A 576 14.59 14.36 -16.33
C ASP A 576 13.96 13.86 -15.00
N SER A 577 14.80 13.61 -13.97
CA SER A 577 14.39 13.23 -12.63
C SER A 577 14.09 14.43 -11.72
N GLU A 578 14.27 15.64 -12.20
CA GLU A 578 14.21 16.85 -11.40
C GLU A 578 13.16 17.84 -11.92
N LYS A 579 12.48 18.52 -10.97
CA LYS A 579 11.56 19.61 -11.26
C LYS A 579 11.83 20.76 -10.32
N LEU A 580 11.94 21.97 -10.85
CA LEU A 580 12.05 23.18 -10.03
C LEU A 580 10.73 23.45 -9.32
N VAL A 581 10.77 23.59 -7.99
CA VAL A 581 9.63 23.90 -7.13
C VAL A 581 9.60 25.40 -6.83
N GLU A 582 10.77 25.98 -6.53
CA GLU A 582 10.90 27.37 -6.13
C GLU A 582 12.23 27.95 -6.64
N GLY A 583 12.27 29.24 -6.93
CA GLY A 583 13.48 29.94 -7.42
C GLY A 583 13.80 29.66 -8.86
N GLN A 584 15.10 29.69 -9.21
CA GLN A 584 15.60 29.51 -10.57
C GLN A 584 16.98 28.83 -10.62
N VAL A 585 17.28 28.16 -11.72
CA VAL A 585 18.63 27.65 -11.99
C VAL A 585 19.42 28.80 -12.59
N GLN A 586 20.51 29.17 -11.93
CA GLN A 586 21.37 30.29 -12.38
C GLN A 586 22.73 29.76 -12.80
N SER A 587 23.23 30.20 -13.95
CA SER A 587 24.57 29.92 -14.46
C SER A 587 25.58 30.89 -13.85
N PHE A 588 26.80 30.43 -13.60
CA PHE A 588 27.91 31.20 -13.13
C PHE A 588 28.65 31.83 -14.34
N LYS A 589 28.70 33.16 -14.45
CA LYS A 589 29.26 33.85 -15.64
C LYS A 589 30.60 34.53 -15.36
N HIS A 590 30.80 35.08 -14.17
CA HIS A 590 31.98 35.85 -13.79
C HIS A 590 32.49 35.49 -12.42
N ALA A 591 33.80 35.53 -12.20
CA ALA A 591 34.46 35.21 -10.94
C ALA A 591 34.03 36.10 -9.74
N LEU A 592 33.44 37.25 -10.00
CA LEU A 592 32.88 38.17 -8.99
C LEU A 592 31.42 37.89 -8.65
N ASP A 593 30.75 36.97 -9.37
CA ASP A 593 29.37 36.64 -9.12
C ASP A 593 29.25 35.71 -7.88
N SER A 594 28.14 35.82 -7.16
CA SER A 594 27.81 34.87 -6.13
C SER A 594 27.56 33.48 -6.76
N ILE A 595 28.07 32.44 -6.14
CA ILE A 595 27.87 31.07 -6.61
C ILE A 595 26.46 30.62 -6.21
N HIS A 596 25.60 30.42 -7.17
CA HIS A 596 24.20 30.06 -6.99
C HIS A 596 24.04 28.57 -7.17
N LEU A 597 23.59 27.87 -6.10
CA LEU A 597 23.34 26.43 -6.16
C LEU A 597 21.85 26.10 -6.03
N THR A 598 21.46 24.93 -6.50
CA THR A 598 20.13 24.37 -6.27
C THR A 598 20.20 23.20 -5.29
N ILE A 599 19.18 23.12 -4.42
CA ILE A 599 19.06 22.10 -3.38
C ILE A 599 17.82 21.24 -3.59
N SER A 600 17.85 19.96 -3.14
CA SER A 600 16.64 19.12 -3.14
C SER A 600 15.65 19.55 -2.05
N GLU A 601 14.35 19.49 -2.35
CA GLU A 601 13.24 19.84 -1.44
C GLU A 601 13.31 19.05 -0.12
N ASP A 602 13.60 17.74 -0.19
CA ASP A 602 13.75 16.89 1.01
C ASP A 602 14.85 17.40 1.93
N PHE A 603 15.95 17.87 1.37
CA PHE A 603 17.10 18.32 2.13
C PHE A 603 16.96 19.77 2.58
N GLN A 604 16.26 20.61 1.83
CA GLN A 604 15.81 21.93 2.25
C GLN A 604 15.05 21.84 3.57
N ASN A 605 14.08 20.94 3.65
CA ASN A 605 13.29 20.70 4.87
C ASN A 605 14.16 20.17 6.02
N THR A 606 15.18 19.35 5.72
CA THR A 606 16.10 18.82 6.73
C THR A 606 17.00 19.88 7.35
N LEU A 607 17.48 20.84 6.55
CA LEU A 607 18.35 21.94 7.03
C LEU A 607 17.56 23.18 7.45
N HIS A 608 16.26 23.24 7.20
CA HIS A 608 15.41 24.43 7.42
C HIS A 608 15.91 25.69 6.72
N VAL A 609 16.28 25.54 5.43
CA VAL A 609 16.80 26.61 4.58
C VAL A 609 15.78 27.01 3.50
N THR A 610 15.94 28.23 2.96
CA THR A 610 15.08 28.80 1.93
C THR A 610 15.92 29.40 0.80
N VAL A 611 15.27 29.74 -0.32
CA VAL A 611 15.93 30.48 -1.41
C VAL A 611 16.49 31.80 -0.85
N GLY A 612 17.74 32.10 -1.18
CA GLY A 612 18.50 33.26 -0.68
C GLY A 612 19.40 32.96 0.53
N ASP A 613 19.22 31.85 1.22
CA ASP A 613 20.11 31.46 2.33
C ASP A 613 21.49 31.07 1.83
N THR A 614 22.51 31.28 2.67
CA THR A 614 23.91 31.00 2.36
C THR A 614 24.35 29.65 2.95
N LEU A 615 25.10 28.91 2.15
CA LEU A 615 25.79 27.68 2.57
C LEU A 615 27.29 27.84 2.30
N LEU A 616 28.11 27.42 3.25
CA LEU A 616 29.57 27.36 3.08
C LEU A 616 29.99 25.89 2.97
N PHE A 617 30.62 25.55 1.87
CA PHE A 617 31.19 24.24 1.66
C PHE A 617 32.71 24.28 1.77
N ASP A 618 33.28 23.23 2.30
CA ASP A 618 34.71 22.91 2.19
C ASP A 618 34.89 21.94 1.01
N LEU A 619 35.50 22.45 -0.04
CA LEU A 619 35.81 21.72 -1.24
C LEU A 619 37.29 21.29 -1.18
N GLN A 620 37.56 20.19 -0.48
CA GLN A 620 38.91 19.63 -0.31
C GLN A 620 39.94 20.65 0.19
N GLY A 621 39.57 21.48 1.18
CA GLY A 621 40.39 22.51 1.78
C GLY A 621 40.15 23.93 1.25
N VAL A 622 39.35 24.09 0.20
CA VAL A 622 38.96 25.40 -0.34
C VAL A 622 37.55 25.76 0.12
N PRO A 623 37.36 26.83 0.87
CA PRO A 623 36.03 27.28 1.29
C PRO A 623 35.27 27.89 0.11
N VAL A 624 34.10 27.39 -0.20
CA VAL A 624 33.22 27.87 -1.27
C VAL A 624 31.90 28.35 -0.67
N GLN A 625 31.70 29.68 -0.72
CA GLN A 625 30.45 30.29 -0.27
C GLN A 625 29.43 30.28 -1.39
N THR A 626 28.21 29.82 -1.08
CA THR A 626 27.14 29.68 -2.05
C THR A 626 25.85 30.29 -1.53
N VAL A 627 24.95 30.62 -2.46
CA VAL A 627 23.59 31.08 -2.19
C VAL A 627 22.60 30.11 -2.83
N ILE A 628 21.57 29.72 -2.09
CA ILE A 628 20.51 28.85 -2.65
C ILE A 628 19.67 29.68 -3.61
N SER A 629 19.72 29.33 -4.91
CA SER A 629 18.94 30.01 -5.96
C SER A 629 17.67 29.28 -6.33
N GLY A 630 17.60 27.99 -6.06
CA GLY A 630 16.43 27.20 -6.40
C GLY A 630 16.31 25.92 -5.58
N ILE A 631 15.06 25.49 -5.41
CA ILE A 631 14.68 24.25 -4.73
C ILE A 631 14.11 23.29 -5.78
N ARG A 632 14.66 22.06 -5.82
CA ARG A 632 14.31 21.04 -6.78
C ARG A 632 13.61 19.87 -6.10
N LYS A 633 12.50 19.43 -6.64
CA LYS A 633 11.89 18.14 -6.32
C LYS A 633 12.59 17.05 -7.13
N VAL A 634 13.24 16.10 -6.45
CA VAL A 634 14.03 15.03 -7.06
C VAL A 634 13.26 13.72 -6.97
N GLU A 635 13.02 13.07 -8.12
CA GLU A 635 12.47 11.72 -8.19
C GLU A 635 13.64 10.72 -8.07
N TRP A 636 14.13 10.49 -6.83
CA TRP A 636 15.37 9.75 -6.53
C TRP A 636 15.56 8.43 -7.27
N PRO A 637 14.52 7.58 -7.48
CA PRO A 637 14.69 6.31 -8.17
C PRO A 637 14.76 6.44 -9.69
N LYS A 638 14.41 7.60 -10.23
CA LYS A 638 14.37 7.83 -11.66
C LYS A 638 15.73 8.33 -12.15
N ASN A 639 16.28 7.59 -13.12
CA ASN A 639 17.49 7.99 -13.86
C ASN A 639 18.68 8.41 -12.95
N PRO A 640 19.21 7.50 -12.07
CA PRO A 640 20.36 7.82 -11.24
C PRO A 640 21.62 8.08 -12.10
N PRO A 641 22.63 8.83 -11.60
CA PRO A 641 22.74 9.34 -10.24
C PRO A 641 22.01 10.67 -10.03
N ASN A 642 21.40 10.82 -8.85
CA ASN A 642 20.75 12.05 -8.41
C ASN A 642 21.53 12.71 -7.27
N PHE A 643 21.44 14.04 -7.16
CA PHE A 643 22.25 14.83 -6.24
C PHE A 643 21.41 15.75 -5.35
N ILE A 644 21.84 15.88 -4.09
CA ILE A 644 21.22 16.79 -3.12
C ILE A 644 21.53 18.24 -3.54
N PHE A 645 22.79 18.52 -3.83
CA PHE A 645 23.27 19.83 -4.26
C PHE A 645 23.75 19.77 -5.70
N VAL A 646 23.34 20.74 -6.50
CA VAL A 646 23.85 20.92 -7.88
C VAL A 646 24.36 22.35 -8.01
N PHE A 647 25.61 22.45 -8.35
CA PHE A 647 26.33 23.72 -8.59
C PHE A 647 26.18 24.16 -10.02
N PRO A 648 26.38 25.43 -10.35
CA PRO A 648 26.47 25.91 -11.72
C PRO A 648 27.79 25.46 -12.35
N SER A 649 27.80 25.34 -13.66
CA SER A 649 29.04 25.14 -14.42
C SER A 649 29.99 26.35 -14.27
N GLY A 650 31.30 26.11 -14.32
CA GLY A 650 32.33 27.11 -14.15
C GLY A 650 32.93 27.24 -12.74
N VAL A 651 32.40 26.49 -11.76
CA VAL A 651 32.83 26.56 -10.36
C VAL A 651 33.68 25.39 -9.91
N MET A 652 33.42 24.20 -10.41
CA MET A 652 33.98 22.96 -9.86
C MET A 652 34.86 22.19 -10.85
N GLU A 653 35.01 22.63 -12.08
CA GLU A 653 35.73 21.88 -13.13
C GLU A 653 37.21 21.67 -12.83
N ALA A 654 37.82 22.62 -12.07
CA ALA A 654 39.22 22.52 -11.65
C ALA A 654 39.42 21.65 -10.39
N ALA A 655 38.32 21.26 -9.71
CA ALA A 655 38.42 20.43 -8.52
C ALA A 655 38.73 18.97 -8.87
N PRO A 656 39.45 18.22 -8.00
CA PRO A 656 39.61 16.80 -8.17
C PRO A 656 38.21 16.12 -8.23
N GLN A 657 37.98 15.45 -9.34
CA GLN A 657 36.67 14.87 -9.64
C GLN A 657 36.82 13.50 -10.29
N THR A 658 35.78 12.69 -10.08
CA THR A 658 35.58 11.43 -10.78
C THR A 658 34.29 11.48 -11.57
N TRP A 659 34.18 10.65 -12.60
CA TRP A 659 32.98 10.58 -13.43
C TRP A 659 32.20 9.33 -13.13
N VAL A 660 30.90 9.45 -13.22
CA VAL A 660 29.95 8.33 -13.16
C VAL A 660 29.20 8.27 -14.47
N LEU A 661 29.20 7.10 -15.06
CA LEU A 661 28.51 6.80 -16.28
C LEU A 661 27.41 5.78 -16.01
N THR A 662 26.22 6.02 -16.55
CA THR A 662 25.12 5.07 -16.50
C THR A 662 24.73 4.62 -17.89
N THR A 663 24.55 3.31 -18.03
CA THR A 663 24.21 2.66 -19.30
C THR A 663 23.20 1.54 -19.09
N ARG A 664 22.62 1.07 -20.16
CA ARG A 664 21.80 -0.12 -20.19
C ARG A 664 22.51 -1.21 -20.99
N VAL A 665 22.82 -2.30 -20.33
CA VAL A 665 23.43 -3.49 -20.92
C VAL A 665 22.41 -4.64 -20.84
N PRO A 666 22.17 -5.41 -21.93
CA PRO A 666 21.34 -6.61 -21.86
C PRO A 666 21.90 -7.63 -20.85
N GLU A 667 21.00 -8.26 -20.13
CA GLU A 667 21.38 -9.23 -19.08
C GLU A 667 22.01 -10.50 -19.67
N GLY A 668 22.85 -11.17 -18.87
CA GLY A 668 23.48 -12.44 -19.24
C GLY A 668 24.89 -12.30 -19.82
N ASN A 669 25.19 -13.04 -20.91
CA ASN A 669 26.53 -13.13 -21.47
C ASN A 669 27.10 -11.80 -21.97
N GLU A 670 26.26 -10.89 -22.42
CA GLU A 670 26.66 -9.60 -22.93
C GLU A 670 27.18 -8.69 -21.82
N LEU A 671 26.46 -8.65 -20.69
CA LEU A 671 26.88 -7.92 -19.49
C LEU A 671 28.21 -8.48 -18.95
N ALA A 672 28.35 -9.81 -18.92
CA ALA A 672 29.60 -10.43 -18.45
C ALA A 672 30.80 -10.08 -19.35
N ARG A 673 30.62 -10.09 -20.67
CA ARG A 673 31.66 -9.68 -21.64
C ARG A 673 32.05 -8.21 -21.48
N PHE A 674 31.05 -7.34 -21.35
CA PHE A 674 31.25 -5.91 -21.13
C PHE A 674 32.01 -5.68 -19.83
N GLN A 675 31.58 -6.34 -18.74
CA GLN A 675 32.26 -6.26 -17.43
C GLN A 675 33.72 -6.70 -17.51
N GLN A 676 34.01 -7.80 -18.21
CA GLN A 676 35.40 -8.27 -18.40
C GLN A 676 36.23 -7.25 -19.19
N ALA A 677 35.66 -6.63 -20.24
CA ALA A 677 36.36 -5.62 -21.04
C ALA A 677 36.68 -4.39 -20.17
N VAL A 678 35.71 -3.87 -19.42
CA VAL A 678 35.91 -2.72 -18.51
C VAL A 678 36.99 -3.01 -17.46
N VAL A 679 36.95 -4.15 -16.79
CA VAL A 679 37.93 -4.52 -15.75
C VAL A 679 39.34 -4.71 -16.34
N LYS A 680 39.41 -5.24 -17.56
CA LYS A 680 40.72 -5.47 -18.23
C LYS A 680 41.36 -4.14 -18.65
N GLU A 681 40.59 -3.21 -19.19
CA GLU A 681 41.09 -1.98 -19.76
C GLU A 681 41.19 -0.86 -18.71
N PHE A 682 40.21 -0.81 -17.77
CA PHE A 682 40.16 0.18 -16.71
C PHE A 682 40.04 -0.46 -15.31
N PRO A 683 41.13 -0.99 -14.74
CA PRO A 683 41.08 -1.74 -13.47
C PRO A 683 40.59 -0.92 -12.27
N ASN A 684 40.67 0.40 -12.32
CA ASN A 684 40.19 1.32 -11.29
C ASN A 684 38.69 1.59 -11.40
N VAL A 685 38.08 1.37 -12.56
CA VAL A 685 36.66 1.63 -12.78
C VAL A 685 35.82 0.52 -12.18
N SER A 686 34.98 0.88 -11.23
CA SER A 686 34.03 -0.04 -10.59
C SER A 686 32.73 -0.11 -11.36
N LEU A 687 32.34 -1.30 -11.82
CA LEU A 687 31.06 -1.54 -12.49
C LEU A 687 30.07 -2.17 -11.50
N ILE A 688 28.92 -1.54 -11.34
CA ILE A 688 27.81 -2.05 -10.53
C ILE A 688 26.66 -2.46 -11.45
N ASP A 689 26.32 -3.73 -11.41
CA ASP A 689 25.15 -4.28 -12.09
C ASP A 689 23.92 -4.18 -11.16
N LEU A 690 22.91 -3.44 -11.60
CA LEU A 690 21.63 -3.27 -10.92
C LEU A 690 20.54 -4.20 -11.45
N SER A 691 20.82 -5.00 -12.49
CA SER A 691 19.80 -5.83 -13.15
C SER A 691 19.10 -6.78 -12.18
N LEU A 692 19.90 -7.51 -11.41
CA LEU A 692 19.36 -8.46 -10.43
C LEU A 692 18.54 -7.76 -9.34
N VAL A 693 18.90 -6.54 -9.00
CA VAL A 693 18.21 -5.71 -8.05
C VAL A 693 16.86 -5.26 -8.60
N LEU A 694 16.91 -4.67 -9.78
CA LEU A 694 15.70 -4.19 -10.43
C LEU A 694 14.74 -5.35 -10.68
N SER A 695 15.23 -6.51 -11.11
CA SER A 695 14.41 -7.71 -11.31
C SER A 695 13.82 -8.23 -9.99
N THR A 696 14.59 -8.22 -8.89
CA THR A 696 14.09 -8.63 -7.57
C THR A 696 13.03 -7.66 -7.04
N ILE A 697 13.30 -6.35 -7.15
CA ILE A 697 12.33 -5.31 -6.77
C ILE A 697 11.04 -5.47 -7.60
N ASN A 698 11.15 -5.67 -8.91
CA ASN A 698 10.01 -5.89 -9.79
C ASN A 698 9.24 -7.15 -9.42
N ALA A 699 9.94 -8.25 -9.15
CA ALA A 699 9.29 -9.48 -8.70
C ALA A 699 8.50 -9.30 -7.39
N ILE A 700 9.04 -8.50 -6.45
CA ILE A 700 8.31 -8.16 -5.22
C ILE A 700 7.08 -7.31 -5.53
N PHE A 701 7.21 -6.30 -6.37
CA PHE A 701 6.08 -5.46 -6.76
C PHE A 701 5.01 -6.24 -7.54
N ASP A 702 5.41 -7.13 -8.43
CA ASP A 702 4.50 -8.02 -9.14
C ASP A 702 3.72 -8.92 -8.18
N LYS A 703 4.40 -9.47 -7.16
CA LYS A 703 3.77 -10.27 -6.10
C LYS A 703 2.76 -9.45 -5.29
N VAL A 704 3.15 -8.27 -4.82
CA VAL A 704 2.25 -7.36 -4.10
C VAL A 704 1.09 -6.95 -5.00
N GLY A 705 1.37 -6.61 -6.25
CA GLY A 705 0.35 -6.26 -7.24
C GLY A 705 -0.66 -7.38 -7.51
N ALA A 706 -0.21 -8.64 -7.54
CA ALA A 706 -1.10 -9.79 -7.71
C ALA A 706 -2.06 -9.95 -6.52
N VAL A 707 -1.55 -9.83 -5.29
CA VAL A 707 -2.38 -9.88 -4.07
C VAL A 707 -3.39 -8.73 -4.05
N VAL A 708 -2.95 -7.51 -4.37
CA VAL A 708 -3.84 -6.34 -4.46
C VAL A 708 -4.93 -6.57 -5.51
N ARG A 709 -4.58 -7.03 -6.71
CA ARG A 709 -5.56 -7.34 -7.78
C ARG A 709 -6.59 -8.38 -7.35
N PHE A 710 -6.16 -9.42 -6.65
CA PHE A 710 -7.06 -10.45 -6.13
C PHE A 710 -8.05 -9.88 -5.10
N LEU A 711 -7.56 -9.11 -4.14
CA LEU A 711 -8.42 -8.52 -3.10
C LEU A 711 -9.42 -7.53 -3.68
N VAL A 712 -9.01 -6.74 -4.68
CA VAL A 712 -9.90 -5.83 -5.41
C VAL A 712 -10.94 -6.63 -6.20
N LEU A 713 -10.54 -7.68 -6.92
CA LEU A 713 -11.48 -8.56 -7.62
C LEU A 713 -12.51 -9.17 -6.65
N PHE A 714 -12.04 -9.60 -5.49
CA PHE A 714 -12.90 -10.13 -4.43
C PHE A 714 -13.91 -9.08 -3.91
N SER A 715 -13.44 -7.85 -3.69
CA SER A 715 -14.31 -6.72 -3.30
C SER A 715 -15.30 -6.34 -4.39
N LEU A 716 -14.87 -6.39 -5.67
CA LEU A 716 -15.73 -6.19 -6.83
C LEU A 716 -16.85 -7.23 -6.88
N LEU A 717 -16.51 -8.51 -6.72
CA LEU A 717 -17.51 -9.60 -6.69
C LEU A 717 -18.52 -9.41 -5.56
N THR A 718 -18.05 -9.04 -4.37
CA THR A 718 -18.91 -8.71 -3.22
C THR A 718 -19.86 -7.57 -3.55
N GLY A 719 -19.35 -6.48 -4.13
CA GLY A 719 -20.14 -5.33 -4.56
C GLY A 719 -21.18 -5.70 -5.61
N LEU A 720 -20.83 -6.53 -6.59
CA LEU A 720 -21.76 -7.02 -7.61
C LEU A 720 -22.87 -7.91 -7.01
N ILE A 721 -22.56 -8.76 -6.03
CA ILE A 721 -23.54 -9.59 -5.31
C ILE A 721 -24.55 -8.69 -4.57
N VAL A 722 -24.07 -7.67 -3.86
CA VAL A 722 -24.90 -6.70 -3.14
C VAL A 722 -25.79 -5.93 -4.10
N LEU A 723 -25.24 -5.48 -5.22
CA LEU A 723 -25.97 -4.78 -6.28
C LEU A 723 -27.05 -5.69 -6.89
N ALA A 724 -26.69 -6.93 -7.24
CA ALA A 724 -27.60 -7.92 -7.75
C ALA A 724 -28.76 -8.19 -6.76
N GLY A 725 -28.46 -8.37 -5.50
CA GLY A 725 -29.43 -8.56 -4.43
C GLY A 725 -30.41 -7.40 -4.32
N THR A 726 -29.93 -6.16 -4.41
CA THR A 726 -30.77 -4.97 -4.37
C THR A 726 -31.71 -4.88 -5.56
N VAL A 727 -31.21 -5.15 -6.77
CA VAL A 727 -32.02 -5.09 -8.01
C VAL A 727 -33.05 -6.23 -8.03
N VAL A 728 -32.65 -7.45 -7.65
CA VAL A 728 -33.61 -8.59 -7.57
C VAL A 728 -34.72 -8.30 -6.56
N ASN A 729 -34.38 -7.74 -5.43
CA ASN A 729 -35.35 -7.44 -4.37
C ASN A 729 -36.37 -6.34 -4.79
N SER A 730 -36.00 -5.45 -5.72
CA SER A 730 -36.90 -4.41 -6.24
C SER A 730 -38.07 -4.96 -7.09
N ARG A 731 -37.97 -6.23 -7.55
CA ARG A 731 -38.98 -6.92 -8.37
C ARG A 731 -40.39 -6.91 -7.73
N PHE A 732 -40.44 -7.17 -6.43
CA PHE A 732 -41.72 -7.37 -5.75
C PHE A 732 -42.60 -6.13 -5.73
N SER A 733 -42.02 -4.95 -5.78
CA SER A 733 -42.77 -3.70 -5.83
C SER A 733 -43.42 -3.44 -7.21
N ARG A 734 -42.96 -4.13 -8.26
CA ARG A 734 -43.44 -3.86 -9.64
C ARG A 734 -44.41 -4.89 -10.21
N ILE A 735 -44.65 -5.99 -9.52
CA ILE A 735 -45.57 -7.03 -9.99
C ILE A 735 -46.97 -6.45 -10.28
N ARG A 736 -47.50 -5.58 -9.40
CA ARG A 736 -48.80 -4.95 -9.59
C ARG A 736 -48.87 -4.08 -10.85
N GLU A 737 -47.84 -3.34 -11.16
CA GLU A 737 -47.77 -2.47 -12.35
C GLU A 737 -47.75 -3.33 -13.65
N TYR A 738 -47.01 -4.42 -13.68
CA TYR A 738 -46.96 -5.30 -14.84
C TYR A 738 -48.27 -6.06 -15.07
N VAL A 739 -48.96 -6.43 -14.00
CA VAL A 739 -50.29 -7.05 -14.09
C VAL A 739 -51.31 -6.04 -14.66
N LEU A 740 -51.30 -4.78 -14.19
CA LEU A 740 -52.14 -3.70 -14.74
C LEU A 740 -51.86 -3.47 -16.24
N LEU A 741 -50.61 -3.41 -16.67
CA LEU A 741 -50.26 -3.28 -18.09
C LEU A 741 -50.81 -4.45 -18.94
N ARG A 742 -50.75 -5.66 -18.39
CA ARG A 742 -51.24 -6.86 -19.06
C ARG A 742 -52.75 -6.89 -19.16
N THR A 743 -53.46 -6.41 -18.17
CA THR A 743 -54.94 -6.24 -18.22
C THR A 743 -55.36 -5.16 -19.20
N LEU A 744 -54.51 -4.14 -19.47
CA LEU A 744 -54.70 -3.11 -20.47
C LEU A 744 -54.26 -3.56 -21.88
N GLY A 745 -53.86 -4.83 -22.08
CA GLY A 745 -53.56 -5.44 -23.38
C GLY A 745 -52.09 -5.38 -23.81
N ALA A 746 -51.15 -4.98 -22.94
CA ALA A 746 -49.75 -4.99 -23.28
C ALA A 746 -49.20 -6.42 -23.46
N SER A 747 -48.54 -6.69 -24.58
CA SER A 747 -47.92 -7.99 -24.82
C SER A 747 -46.72 -8.25 -23.90
N GLY A 748 -46.46 -9.51 -23.58
CA GLY A 748 -45.31 -9.89 -22.78
C GLY A 748 -43.95 -9.39 -23.34
N LYS A 749 -43.83 -9.33 -24.69
CA LYS A 749 -42.62 -8.75 -25.35
C LYS A 749 -42.48 -7.24 -25.11
N GLN A 750 -43.60 -6.52 -25.08
CA GLN A 750 -43.57 -5.06 -24.79
C GLN A 750 -43.17 -4.80 -23.34
N ILE A 751 -43.74 -5.53 -22.37
CA ILE A 751 -43.40 -5.41 -20.96
C ILE A 751 -41.91 -5.73 -20.76
N LEU A 752 -41.39 -6.79 -21.38
CA LEU A 752 -39.96 -7.13 -21.33
C LEU A 752 -39.09 -5.99 -21.85
N ARG A 753 -39.40 -5.42 -23.02
CA ARG A 753 -38.63 -4.32 -23.61
C ARG A 753 -38.68 -3.06 -22.71
N ILE A 754 -39.85 -2.73 -22.16
CA ILE A 754 -39.99 -1.61 -21.20
C ILE A 754 -39.06 -1.80 -20.01
N THR A 755 -39.06 -2.97 -19.41
CA THR A 755 -38.21 -3.27 -18.24
C THR A 755 -36.74 -3.23 -18.57
N LEU A 756 -36.32 -3.82 -19.71
CA LEU A 756 -34.91 -3.78 -20.13
C LEU A 756 -34.41 -2.36 -20.33
N ILE A 757 -35.19 -1.52 -21.03
CA ILE A 757 -34.83 -0.12 -21.26
C ILE A 757 -34.73 0.63 -19.93
N GLU A 758 -35.70 0.42 -19.02
CA GLU A 758 -35.71 1.07 -17.72
C GLU A 758 -34.45 0.71 -16.88
N TYR A 759 -34.13 -0.58 -16.75
CA TYR A 759 -32.95 -1.00 -15.99
C TYR A 759 -31.64 -0.62 -16.67
N ALA A 760 -31.56 -0.59 -17.99
CA ALA A 760 -30.41 -0.09 -18.72
C ALA A 760 -30.17 1.41 -18.44
N TYR A 761 -31.23 2.23 -18.47
CA TYR A 761 -31.13 3.63 -18.12
C TYR A 761 -30.73 3.85 -16.67
N LEU A 762 -31.37 3.13 -15.73
CA LEU A 762 -31.00 3.20 -14.32
C LEU A 762 -29.53 2.83 -14.10
N GLY A 763 -29.09 1.72 -14.70
CA GLY A 763 -27.72 1.28 -14.63
C GLY A 763 -26.75 2.31 -15.20
N LEU A 764 -27.01 2.81 -16.41
CA LEU A 764 -26.13 3.77 -17.10
C LEU A 764 -25.98 5.08 -16.32
N PHE A 765 -27.10 5.73 -15.97
CA PHE A 765 -27.06 7.01 -15.27
C PHE A 765 -26.46 6.89 -13.87
N SER A 766 -26.82 5.84 -13.12
CA SER A 766 -26.23 5.60 -11.79
C SER A 766 -24.72 5.37 -11.87
N THR A 767 -24.26 4.63 -12.88
CA THR A 767 -22.84 4.33 -13.04
C THR A 767 -22.04 5.56 -13.50
N ILE A 768 -22.57 6.36 -14.41
CA ILE A 768 -21.91 7.61 -14.85
C ILE A 768 -21.76 8.57 -13.67
N THR A 769 -22.82 8.76 -12.88
CA THR A 769 -22.74 9.63 -11.70
C THR A 769 -21.80 9.08 -10.64
N GLY A 770 -21.81 7.77 -10.41
CA GLY A 770 -20.87 7.09 -9.54
C GLY A 770 -19.41 7.25 -9.99
N LEU A 771 -19.16 7.14 -11.31
CA LEU A 771 -17.83 7.30 -11.91
C LEU A 771 -17.31 8.74 -11.77
N LEU A 772 -18.14 9.75 -12.00
CA LEU A 772 -17.76 11.15 -11.81
C LEU A 772 -17.34 11.43 -10.36
N LEU A 773 -18.13 10.94 -9.40
CA LEU A 773 -17.78 11.05 -7.99
C LEU A 773 -16.52 10.27 -7.65
N ALA A 774 -16.29 9.11 -8.31
CA ALA A 774 -15.10 8.29 -8.11
C ALA A 774 -13.82 9.00 -8.57
N PHE A 775 -13.87 9.77 -9.65
CA PHE A 775 -12.73 10.59 -10.08
C PHE A 775 -12.39 11.66 -9.05
N ILE A 776 -13.41 12.35 -8.52
CA ILE A 776 -13.21 13.39 -7.49
C ILE A 776 -12.61 12.79 -6.21
N SER A 777 -13.24 11.72 -5.70
CA SER A 777 -12.75 11.06 -4.48
C SER A 777 -11.40 10.37 -4.68
N GLY A 778 -11.19 9.74 -5.85
CA GLY A 778 -9.94 9.12 -6.22
C GLY A 778 -8.79 10.13 -6.26
N PHE A 779 -9.04 11.32 -6.81
CA PHE A 779 -8.06 12.41 -6.80
C PHE A 779 -7.70 12.83 -5.36
N ILE A 780 -8.70 13.06 -4.52
CA ILE A 780 -8.49 13.44 -3.11
C ILE A 780 -7.70 12.36 -2.37
N VAL A 781 -8.14 11.09 -2.49
CA VAL A 781 -7.51 9.98 -1.76
C VAL A 781 -6.10 9.68 -2.28
N CYS A 782 -5.88 9.69 -3.59
CA CYS A 782 -4.55 9.49 -4.16
C CYS A 782 -3.58 10.60 -3.74
N THR A 783 -4.01 11.88 -3.83
CA THR A 783 -3.12 13.01 -3.61
C THR A 783 -2.85 13.26 -2.12
N TRP A 784 -3.87 13.19 -1.26
CA TRP A 784 -3.77 13.59 0.14
C TRP A 784 -3.52 12.44 1.12
N PHE A 785 -3.99 11.24 0.77
CA PHE A 785 -3.87 10.08 1.68
C PHE A 785 -2.73 9.14 1.30
N PHE A 786 -2.55 8.89 0.00
CA PHE A 786 -1.49 8.03 -0.50
C PHE A 786 -0.28 8.78 -1.04
N GLU A 787 -0.39 10.09 -1.28
CA GLU A 787 0.66 10.94 -1.85
C GLU A 787 1.16 10.46 -3.23
N VAL A 788 0.22 9.92 -4.04
CA VAL A 788 0.48 9.37 -5.38
C VAL A 788 -0.20 10.21 -6.44
N LYS A 789 0.38 10.27 -7.63
CA LYS A 789 -0.28 10.86 -8.80
C LYS A 789 -1.45 9.99 -9.23
N LEU A 790 -2.60 10.61 -9.49
CA LEU A 790 -3.75 9.90 -10.03
C LEU A 790 -3.41 9.35 -11.43
N ARG A 791 -3.51 8.03 -11.58
CA ARG A 791 -3.48 7.34 -12.87
C ARG A 791 -4.63 6.35 -12.92
N ALA A 792 -5.62 6.65 -13.76
CA ALA A 792 -6.77 5.79 -13.95
C ALA A 792 -6.57 4.88 -15.18
N ASP A 793 -6.88 3.61 -15.03
CA ASP A 793 -7.00 2.70 -16.17
C ASP A 793 -8.38 2.85 -16.79
N TYR A 794 -8.47 3.66 -17.85
CA TYR A 794 -9.74 3.96 -18.54
C TYR A 794 -10.40 2.71 -19.11
N VAL A 795 -9.62 1.71 -19.55
CA VAL A 795 -10.14 0.46 -20.11
C VAL A 795 -10.87 -0.33 -19.04
N GLN A 796 -10.27 -0.48 -17.86
CA GLN A 796 -10.90 -1.16 -16.73
C GLN A 796 -12.14 -0.42 -16.23
N LEU A 797 -12.14 0.91 -16.19
CA LEU A 797 -13.30 1.71 -15.80
C LEU A 797 -14.46 1.57 -16.78
N VAL A 798 -14.20 1.53 -18.09
CA VAL A 798 -15.22 1.28 -19.12
C VAL A 798 -15.76 -0.15 -18.99
N LEU A 799 -14.90 -1.15 -18.82
CA LEU A 799 -15.32 -2.53 -18.60
C LEU A 799 -16.19 -2.67 -17.34
N LEU A 800 -15.81 -2.02 -16.24
CA LEU A 800 -16.58 -1.99 -15.00
C LEU A 800 -17.97 -1.35 -15.22
N THR A 801 -18.01 -0.23 -15.92
CA THR A 801 -19.27 0.46 -16.28
C THR A 801 -20.16 -0.45 -17.12
N CYS A 802 -19.63 -1.06 -18.17
CA CYS A 802 -20.37 -2.01 -19.01
C CYS A 802 -20.86 -3.22 -18.20
N THR A 803 -20.04 -3.73 -17.29
CA THR A 803 -20.40 -4.86 -16.42
C THR A 803 -21.56 -4.52 -15.50
N ILE A 804 -21.53 -3.35 -14.84
CA ILE A 804 -22.63 -2.91 -13.96
C ILE A 804 -23.93 -2.72 -14.76
N VAL A 805 -23.88 -2.05 -15.91
CA VAL A 805 -25.05 -1.86 -16.79
C VAL A 805 -25.57 -3.19 -17.30
N LEU A 806 -24.70 -4.10 -17.69
CA LEU A 806 -25.08 -5.45 -18.13
C LEU A 806 -25.78 -6.24 -17.02
N ILE A 807 -25.18 -6.26 -15.82
CA ILE A 807 -25.75 -6.96 -14.66
C ILE A 807 -27.12 -6.40 -14.29
N THR A 808 -27.25 -5.07 -14.20
CA THR A 808 -28.55 -4.44 -13.90
C THR A 808 -29.60 -4.78 -14.95
N THR A 809 -29.23 -4.78 -16.23
CA THR A 809 -30.14 -5.10 -17.34
C THR A 809 -30.52 -6.59 -17.38
N VAL A 810 -29.54 -7.49 -17.16
CA VAL A 810 -29.76 -8.95 -17.11
C VAL A 810 -30.68 -9.32 -15.93
N ILE A 811 -30.45 -8.74 -14.77
CA ILE A 811 -31.32 -8.97 -13.61
C ILE A 811 -32.73 -8.43 -13.88
N GLY A 812 -32.85 -7.27 -14.52
CA GLY A 812 -34.12 -6.73 -15.01
C GLY A 812 -34.85 -7.71 -15.95
N TRP A 813 -34.10 -8.36 -16.85
CA TRP A 813 -34.63 -9.40 -17.73
C TRP A 813 -35.14 -10.63 -16.96
N PHE A 814 -34.36 -11.17 -16.04
CA PHE A 814 -34.79 -12.29 -15.19
C PHE A 814 -36.03 -11.94 -14.36
N ASN A 815 -36.06 -10.75 -13.78
CA ASN A 815 -37.19 -10.24 -13.00
C ASN A 815 -38.47 -10.18 -13.85
N SER A 816 -38.37 -9.67 -15.09
CA SER A 816 -39.52 -9.53 -15.99
C SER A 816 -40.02 -10.91 -16.46
N ARG A 817 -39.15 -11.85 -16.83
CA ARG A 817 -39.55 -13.20 -17.25
C ARG A 817 -40.35 -13.95 -16.19
N SER A 818 -39.98 -13.82 -14.95
CA SER A 818 -40.65 -14.53 -13.86
C SER A 818 -42.02 -13.92 -13.54
N VAL A 819 -42.22 -12.63 -13.75
CA VAL A 819 -43.53 -11.96 -13.58
C VAL A 819 -44.48 -12.31 -14.73
N LEU A 820 -43.98 -12.49 -15.95
CA LEU A 820 -44.78 -12.91 -17.11
C LEU A 820 -45.39 -14.31 -16.95
N ARG A 821 -44.87 -15.15 -16.07
CA ARG A 821 -45.39 -16.50 -15.76
C ARG A 821 -46.50 -16.47 -14.67
N VAL A 822 -46.72 -15.36 -14.01
CA VAL A 822 -47.78 -15.24 -12.99
C VAL A 822 -49.13 -15.01 -13.64
N ASN A 823 -50.15 -15.79 -13.25
CA ASN A 823 -51.51 -15.59 -13.75
C ASN A 823 -52.08 -14.24 -13.21
N PRO A 824 -52.61 -13.36 -14.11
CA PRO A 824 -53.11 -12.05 -13.70
C PRO A 824 -54.22 -12.15 -12.62
N ILE A 825 -55.07 -13.14 -12.70
CA ILE A 825 -56.22 -13.37 -11.81
C ILE A 825 -55.79 -13.69 -10.38
N GLU A 826 -54.74 -14.48 -10.17
CA GLU A 826 -54.19 -14.83 -8.84
C GLU A 826 -53.56 -13.60 -8.16
N SER A 827 -52.93 -12.74 -8.95
CA SER A 827 -52.22 -11.57 -8.46
C SER A 827 -53.15 -10.41 -8.07
N ILE A 828 -54.39 -10.38 -8.59
CA ILE A 828 -55.43 -9.42 -8.20
C ILE A 828 -56.19 -9.88 -6.94
N ARG A 829 -56.24 -11.20 -6.68
CA ARG A 829 -56.85 -11.82 -5.50
C ARG A 829 -55.94 -11.85 -4.26
N SER A 830 -54.63 -11.73 -4.39
CA SER A 830 -53.63 -11.70 -3.31
C SER A 830 -53.30 -10.26 -2.92
#